data_6c73ffe342c4b18bef6527b31356d623
#
_entry.id   6c73ffe342c4b18bef6527b31356d623
#
_cell.length_a   1.000
_cell.length_b   1.000
_cell.length_c   1.000
_cell.angle_alpha   90.00
_cell.angle_beta   90.00
_cell.angle_gamma   90.00
#
_symmetry.space_group_name_H-M   'P 1'
#
loop_
_entity.id
_entity.type
_entity.pdbx_description
1 polymer ?
#
loop_
_entity_poly.entity_id
_entity_poly.type
_entity_poly.pdbx_seq_one_letter_code
_entity_poly.pdbx_strand_id
1 'polypeptide(L)'
;MINDRQKKVISASNYPAAVIAGPGTGKTFTIVKKVTDLVKNHGLAPNRILITTFTKKAAAELNVRILSEFKKEGIKTDLDDLKIGNFHSLANIFIEKYKKLDYDFFPSMVIDQDMEGYILEKNLGIFKEIEDFDKYIRYGEVSKIREIFESITNNLIDLDMLRASKDPIDRLSFEVYMTHLNLLKSMKLMNFQMILKKFYDLLSDDVIGDAIRNSIDFVIIDEYQDTNLIQQEIAFKLLKDKNLMVFGDDDQSLYSFRGADPKNLLEFDQVCKDKLGKSASIYKLDINYRSNQAIIDTSQKWLNNYFGANRSKQLKAIDQEKNPNSLVRARANNKENLLKIIKILNEKINFGQIAFLFPSLNSAYPKELEAFFKNAGIKVINWSSSKFFYRREIKILVYILASIYSSYPSNLTYNDYLTYEEKQRYFFRSYLADLFDDQSFKSVEMDEFIRYFRDNNPKSISEIVYKAFSLPIFADILDRKLGEINSDRAMRNIGKFTKIVADYEDIFKNSSGLEFIHGYLYYFFKKNSIKEFDDSTPDYDAINFMTIHNAKGLEFDTVFVSGLNDYPRANKKKLLEKYDYSRADKDSADKDFYRKYYTAFTRAKNLLVILDNSRDQRLVDFANSLDNTSKLSTIDLQKINVEIPKPILSFTTDIEVYESCPLKYKFIRKLNYKLPKSKSLILGTNIHALAEYIGLHKYIDEHKLNEIIATNNAYSKAIDNFRKRNFDLSLSEINYKVDRDFYILQGNIDLILDDGSIMDLKTGSYDQETLEKYKKQLITYKYLCEFNDHFPNKLYLYFIEKDQVIEVSQEDFSIEKIDQIAKKIFEENIYKKTDKRVECKYCPMKYYCHRN
;
A
#
# COMPACT_ATOMS: atom_id res chain seq x y z
N MET A 1 -19.02 23.65 -11.85
CA MET A 1 -20.37 23.33 -12.43
C MET A 1 -20.33 21.92 -13.00
N ILE A 2 -21.41 21.15 -12.87
CA ILE A 2 -21.55 19.81 -13.47
C ILE A 2 -21.92 19.99 -14.93
N ASN A 3 -21.17 19.41 -15.87
CA ASN A 3 -21.53 19.44 -17.29
C ASN A 3 -22.61 18.40 -17.65
N ASP A 4 -23.19 18.51 -18.84
CA ASP A 4 -24.34 17.67 -19.25
C ASP A 4 -23.96 16.17 -19.37
N ARG A 5 -22.71 15.85 -19.72
CA ARG A 5 -22.25 14.46 -19.78
C ARG A 5 -22.09 13.87 -18.39
N GLN A 6 -21.52 14.63 -17.45
CA GLN A 6 -21.46 14.25 -16.05
C GLN A 6 -22.87 14.09 -15.45
N LYS A 7 -23.81 15.00 -15.76
CA LYS A 7 -25.21 14.88 -15.34
C LYS A 7 -25.83 13.56 -15.81
N LYS A 8 -25.62 13.17 -17.07
CA LYS A 8 -26.14 11.90 -17.61
C LYS A 8 -25.57 10.68 -16.88
N VAL A 9 -24.30 10.70 -16.46
CA VAL A 9 -23.70 9.63 -15.67
C VAL A 9 -24.25 9.59 -14.24
N ILE A 10 -24.38 10.77 -13.62
CA ILE A 10 -24.90 10.89 -12.25
C ILE A 10 -26.35 10.39 -12.18
N SER A 11 -27.21 10.81 -13.11
CA SER A 11 -28.63 10.41 -13.18
C SER A 11 -28.87 9.04 -13.85
N ALA A 12 -27.81 8.29 -14.20
CA ALA A 12 -27.96 6.99 -14.84
C ALA A 12 -28.71 6.02 -13.92
N SER A 13 -29.71 5.32 -14.47
CA SER A 13 -30.53 4.31 -13.79
C SER A 13 -30.51 2.95 -14.48
N ASN A 14 -29.91 2.85 -15.66
CA ASN A 14 -29.81 1.59 -16.40
C ASN A 14 -28.41 0.98 -16.23
N TYR A 15 -28.33 -0.17 -15.57
CA TYR A 15 -27.10 -0.91 -15.28
C TYR A 15 -27.14 -2.31 -15.90
N PRO A 16 -25.99 -2.94 -16.19
CA PRO A 16 -24.63 -2.45 -15.96
C PRO A 16 -24.26 -1.24 -16.82
N ALA A 17 -23.30 -0.44 -16.40
CA ALA A 17 -22.88 0.75 -17.12
C ALA A 17 -21.36 0.93 -17.14
N ALA A 18 -20.79 1.41 -18.25
CA ALA A 18 -19.40 1.81 -18.35
C ALA A 18 -19.26 3.29 -18.66
N VAL A 19 -18.34 3.95 -17.98
CA VAL A 19 -18.00 5.36 -18.17
C VAL A 19 -16.56 5.43 -18.71
N ILE A 20 -16.44 5.69 -20.00
CA ILE A 20 -15.15 5.90 -20.67
C ILE A 20 -14.75 7.35 -20.45
N ALA A 21 -13.73 7.58 -19.63
CA ALA A 21 -13.38 8.90 -19.13
C ALA A 21 -11.88 9.16 -19.35
N GLY A 22 -11.55 10.10 -20.22
CA GLY A 22 -10.17 10.51 -20.44
C GLY A 22 -9.51 11.14 -19.20
N PRO A 23 -8.20 11.41 -19.26
CA PRO A 23 -7.47 12.06 -18.18
C PRO A 23 -8.05 13.45 -17.88
N GLY A 24 -8.15 13.82 -16.61
CA GLY A 24 -8.61 15.15 -16.19
C GLY A 24 -10.10 15.44 -16.46
N THR A 25 -10.92 14.47 -16.88
CA THR A 25 -12.36 14.68 -17.18
C THR A 25 -13.27 14.69 -15.94
N GLY A 26 -12.69 14.61 -14.73
CA GLY A 26 -13.47 14.62 -13.49
C GLY A 26 -14.08 13.27 -13.15
N LYS A 27 -13.41 12.15 -13.49
CA LYS A 27 -13.81 10.79 -13.10
C LYS A 27 -14.19 10.71 -11.61
N THR A 28 -13.23 11.00 -10.72
CA THR A 28 -13.41 10.97 -9.26
C THR A 28 -14.54 11.87 -8.80
N PHE A 29 -14.65 13.09 -9.35
CA PHE A 29 -15.75 14.00 -9.07
C PHE A 29 -17.10 13.40 -9.45
N THR A 30 -17.20 12.76 -10.62
CA THR A 30 -18.42 12.11 -11.10
C THR A 30 -18.80 10.92 -10.24
N ILE A 31 -17.82 10.12 -9.78
CA ILE A 31 -18.05 9.02 -8.82
C ILE A 31 -18.63 9.57 -7.51
N VAL A 32 -18.03 10.63 -6.93
CA VAL A 32 -18.51 11.25 -5.69
C VAL A 32 -19.97 11.70 -5.84
N LYS A 33 -20.29 12.41 -6.92
CA LYS A 33 -21.65 12.87 -7.19
C LYS A 33 -22.63 11.73 -7.46
N LYS A 34 -22.17 10.64 -8.11
CA LYS A 34 -23.01 9.45 -8.33
C LYS A 34 -23.34 8.73 -7.02
N VAL A 35 -22.37 8.57 -6.14
CA VAL A 35 -22.59 7.97 -4.82
C VAL A 35 -23.57 8.82 -4.00
N THR A 36 -23.40 10.15 -4.03
CA THR A 36 -24.32 11.09 -3.36
C THR A 36 -25.73 10.97 -3.93
N ASP A 37 -25.90 10.84 -5.24
CA ASP A 37 -27.19 10.65 -5.91
C ASP A 37 -27.85 9.32 -5.48
N LEU A 38 -27.08 8.22 -5.45
CA LEU A 38 -27.58 6.91 -5.03
C LEU A 38 -28.10 6.92 -3.59
N VAL A 39 -27.42 7.62 -2.69
CA VAL A 39 -27.85 7.72 -1.28
C VAL A 39 -29.04 8.69 -1.14
N LYS A 40 -28.92 9.92 -1.67
CA LYS A 40 -29.88 11.00 -1.45
C LYS A 40 -31.19 10.80 -2.21
N ASN A 41 -31.10 10.43 -3.49
CA ASN A 41 -32.27 10.39 -4.38
C ASN A 41 -32.82 8.98 -4.58
N HIS A 42 -32.00 7.94 -4.41
CA HIS A 42 -32.41 6.55 -4.57
C HIS A 42 -32.52 5.78 -3.23
N GLY A 43 -32.16 6.40 -2.09
CA GLY A 43 -32.33 5.83 -0.77
C GLY A 43 -31.46 4.61 -0.47
N LEU A 44 -30.35 4.42 -1.23
CA LEU A 44 -29.41 3.34 -0.95
C LEU A 44 -28.65 3.64 0.35
N ALA A 45 -28.57 2.65 1.23
CA ALA A 45 -27.75 2.76 2.42
C ALA A 45 -26.26 2.78 2.03
N PRO A 46 -25.44 3.71 2.56
CA PRO A 46 -24.03 3.83 2.22
C PRO A 46 -23.24 2.52 2.38
N ASN A 47 -23.50 1.74 3.44
CA ASN A 47 -22.84 0.47 3.73
C ASN A 47 -23.18 -0.65 2.72
N ARG A 48 -24.10 -0.42 1.80
CA ARG A 48 -24.48 -1.35 0.72
C ARG A 48 -23.88 -0.96 -0.63
N ILE A 49 -23.07 0.14 -0.65
CA ILE A 49 -22.32 0.57 -1.82
C ILE A 49 -20.85 0.14 -1.67
N LEU A 50 -20.34 -0.61 -2.68
CA LEU A 50 -18.96 -1.05 -2.72
C LEU A 50 -18.21 -0.33 -3.84
N ILE A 51 -17.06 0.28 -3.51
CA ILE A 51 -16.26 1.04 -4.47
C ILE A 51 -14.83 0.51 -4.47
N THR A 52 -14.36 0.06 -5.62
CA THR A 52 -12.95 -0.34 -5.78
C THR A 52 -12.15 0.73 -6.49
N THR A 53 -10.91 0.93 -6.04
CA THR A 53 -9.91 1.77 -6.69
C THR A 53 -8.61 0.99 -6.87
N PHE A 54 -7.67 1.50 -7.68
CA PHE A 54 -6.44 0.77 -7.92
C PHE A 54 -5.47 0.78 -6.73
N THR A 55 -5.41 1.88 -5.95
CA THR A 55 -4.48 2.02 -4.83
C THR A 55 -5.18 2.38 -3.52
N LYS A 56 -4.58 1.99 -2.38
CA LYS A 56 -5.08 2.41 -1.05
C LYS A 56 -5.14 3.92 -0.90
N LYS A 57 -4.19 4.66 -1.49
CA LYS A 57 -4.16 6.13 -1.45
C LYS A 57 -5.36 6.74 -2.20
N ALA A 58 -5.65 6.24 -3.41
CA ALA A 58 -6.82 6.68 -4.17
C ALA A 58 -8.13 6.38 -3.44
N ALA A 59 -8.22 5.22 -2.79
CA ALA A 59 -9.37 4.86 -1.95
C ALA A 59 -9.57 5.83 -0.78
N ALA A 60 -8.49 6.15 -0.06
CA ALA A 60 -8.53 7.10 1.06
C ALA A 60 -8.95 8.51 0.59
N GLU A 61 -8.40 8.99 -0.53
CA GLU A 61 -8.76 10.28 -1.10
C GLU A 61 -10.22 10.32 -1.56
N LEU A 62 -10.69 9.26 -2.23
CA LEU A 62 -12.09 9.16 -2.67
C LEU A 62 -13.05 9.15 -1.46
N ASN A 63 -12.72 8.42 -0.40
CA ASN A 63 -13.48 8.40 0.84
C ASN A 63 -13.63 9.80 1.43
N VAL A 64 -12.54 10.53 1.63
CA VAL A 64 -12.56 11.91 2.15
C VAL A 64 -13.45 12.82 1.29
N ARG A 65 -13.37 12.71 -0.04
CA ARG A 65 -14.18 13.53 -0.96
C ARG A 65 -15.67 13.20 -0.88
N ILE A 66 -16.04 11.91 -0.79
CA ILE A 66 -17.45 11.51 -0.65
C ILE A 66 -18.03 12.04 0.66
N LEU A 67 -17.31 11.91 1.77
CA LEU A 67 -17.75 12.38 3.07
C LEU A 67 -17.90 13.90 3.12
N SER A 68 -16.94 14.63 2.53
CA SER A 68 -17.05 16.08 2.39
C SER A 68 -18.31 16.48 1.60
N GLU A 69 -18.64 15.71 0.56
CA GLU A 69 -19.85 15.96 -0.23
C GLU A 69 -21.13 15.61 0.54
N PHE A 70 -21.14 14.48 1.26
CA PHE A 70 -22.27 14.09 2.12
C PHE A 70 -22.57 15.15 3.18
N LYS A 71 -21.53 15.68 3.83
CA LYS A 71 -21.65 16.78 4.79
C LYS A 71 -22.30 18.03 4.16
N LYS A 72 -21.88 18.40 2.93
CA LYS A 72 -22.47 19.54 2.20
C LYS A 72 -23.95 19.32 1.87
N GLU A 73 -24.33 18.08 1.57
CA GLU A 73 -25.69 17.70 1.18
C GLU A 73 -26.58 17.33 2.38
N GLY A 74 -26.06 17.44 3.62
CA GLY A 74 -26.79 17.12 4.85
C GLY A 74 -27.07 15.62 5.02
N ILE A 75 -26.34 14.74 4.34
CA ILE A 75 -26.45 13.30 4.46
C ILE A 75 -25.67 12.89 5.72
N LYS A 76 -26.38 12.35 6.67
CA LYS A 76 -25.78 11.72 7.85
C LYS A 76 -25.38 10.29 7.48
N THR A 77 -24.13 9.94 7.69
CA THR A 77 -23.61 8.61 7.43
C THR A 77 -22.31 8.40 8.18
N ASP A 78 -22.03 7.17 8.52
CA ASP A 78 -20.78 6.76 9.11
C ASP A 78 -19.67 6.73 8.07
N LEU A 79 -18.46 7.08 8.51
CA LEU A 79 -17.27 7.09 7.67
C LEU A 79 -16.92 5.70 7.11
N ASP A 80 -17.31 4.64 7.81
CA ASP A 80 -17.06 3.24 7.44
C ASP A 80 -18.26 2.54 6.81
N ASP A 81 -19.37 3.23 6.68
CA ASP A 81 -20.52 2.70 5.96
C ASP A 81 -20.17 2.39 4.50
N LEU A 82 -19.33 3.22 3.88
CA LEU A 82 -18.90 2.99 2.51
C LEU A 82 -17.76 1.96 2.45
N LYS A 83 -17.98 0.86 1.72
CA LYS A 83 -16.94 -0.14 1.45
C LYS A 83 -16.02 0.35 0.32
N ILE A 84 -15.04 1.23 0.66
CA ILE A 84 -14.09 1.80 -0.30
C ILE A 84 -12.69 1.22 -0.07
N GLY A 85 -12.10 0.64 -1.11
CA GLY A 85 -10.76 0.06 -1.02
C GLY A 85 -10.21 -0.39 -2.37
N ASN A 86 -9.00 -0.95 -2.38
CA ASN A 86 -8.58 -1.75 -3.52
C ASN A 86 -9.13 -3.18 -3.38
N PHE A 87 -9.09 -3.97 -4.45
CA PHE A 87 -9.62 -5.34 -4.44
C PHE A 87 -9.11 -6.18 -3.27
N HIS A 88 -7.82 -6.08 -2.93
CA HIS A 88 -7.23 -6.85 -1.82
C HIS A 88 -7.73 -6.40 -0.45
N SER A 89 -7.87 -5.11 -0.21
CA SER A 89 -8.37 -4.60 1.06
C SER A 89 -9.85 -4.94 1.27
N LEU A 90 -10.66 -4.86 0.21
CA LEU A 90 -12.06 -5.28 0.25
C LEU A 90 -12.20 -6.79 0.43
N ALA A 91 -11.38 -7.58 -0.29
CA ALA A 91 -11.32 -9.03 -0.11
C ALA A 91 -11.02 -9.40 1.34
N ASN A 92 -10.04 -8.75 1.97
CA ASN A 92 -9.71 -8.99 3.37
C ASN A 92 -10.87 -8.69 4.32
N ILE A 93 -11.64 -7.61 4.11
CA ILE A 93 -12.81 -7.31 4.93
C ILE A 93 -13.81 -8.47 4.91
N PHE A 94 -14.10 -9.01 3.71
CA PHE A 94 -15.02 -10.14 3.59
C PHE A 94 -14.43 -11.46 4.07
N ILE A 95 -13.13 -11.70 3.82
CA ILE A 95 -12.44 -12.88 4.34
C ILE A 95 -12.46 -12.90 5.86
N GLU A 96 -12.16 -11.78 6.53
CA GLU A 96 -12.22 -11.68 7.98
C GLU A 96 -13.65 -11.91 8.50
N LYS A 97 -14.64 -11.30 7.87
CA LYS A 97 -16.04 -11.42 8.29
C LYS A 97 -16.64 -12.83 8.10
N TYR A 98 -16.24 -13.53 7.02
CA TYR A 98 -16.82 -14.84 6.65
C TYR A 98 -15.82 -15.98 6.71
N LYS A 99 -14.70 -15.80 7.45
CA LYS A 99 -13.69 -16.84 7.59
C LYS A 99 -14.32 -18.10 8.23
N LYS A 100 -13.93 -19.26 7.69
CA LYS A 100 -14.31 -20.55 8.27
C LYS A 100 -13.28 -20.96 9.32
N LEU A 101 -13.69 -21.78 10.29
CA LEU A 101 -12.78 -22.46 11.24
C LEU A 101 -12.01 -23.57 10.48
N ASP A 102 -11.05 -23.16 9.69
CA ASP A 102 -10.11 -24.04 9.02
C ASP A 102 -8.67 -23.69 9.41
N TYR A 103 -7.68 -24.28 8.74
CA TYR A 103 -6.26 -24.00 8.95
C TYR A 103 -5.91 -22.51 8.87
N ASP A 104 -6.75 -21.72 8.21
CA ASP A 104 -6.55 -20.31 7.94
C ASP A 104 -7.29 -19.39 8.93
N PHE A 105 -7.93 -19.92 9.97
CA PHE A 105 -8.71 -19.11 10.92
C PHE A 105 -7.88 -18.04 11.61
N PHE A 106 -6.68 -18.39 12.09
CA PHE A 106 -5.75 -17.38 12.61
C PHE A 106 -5.05 -16.72 11.43
N PRO A 107 -5.04 -15.38 11.39
CA PRO A 107 -4.54 -14.66 10.24
C PRO A 107 -3.13 -15.10 9.90
N SER A 108 -2.98 -15.61 8.70
CA SER A 108 -1.68 -15.79 8.10
C SER A 108 -1.06 -14.41 7.88
N MET A 109 0.23 -14.28 8.13
CA MET A 109 0.93 -13.04 7.81
C MET A 109 0.91 -12.82 6.29
N VAL A 110 0.41 -11.66 5.86
CA VAL A 110 0.46 -11.27 4.45
C VAL A 110 1.87 -10.79 4.14
N ILE A 111 2.51 -11.44 3.19
CA ILE A 111 3.88 -11.13 2.74
C ILE A 111 3.87 -10.37 1.41
N ASP A 112 4.86 -9.48 1.25
CA ASP A 112 5.12 -8.81 -0.01
C ASP A 112 5.96 -9.67 -0.96
N GLN A 113 6.15 -9.16 -2.18
CA GLN A 113 6.89 -9.87 -3.22
C GLN A 113 8.37 -10.12 -2.89
N ASP A 114 8.99 -9.25 -2.09
CA ASP A 114 10.40 -9.41 -1.73
C ASP A 114 10.57 -10.48 -0.66
N MET A 115 9.69 -10.50 0.33
CA MET A 115 9.65 -11.55 1.34
C MET A 115 9.34 -12.93 0.71
N GLU A 116 8.34 -12.98 -0.16
CA GLU A 116 8.00 -14.19 -0.92
C GLU A 116 9.20 -14.69 -1.72
N GLY A 117 9.90 -13.77 -2.40
CA GLY A 117 11.09 -14.09 -3.17
C GLY A 117 12.22 -14.67 -2.32
N TYR A 118 12.44 -14.14 -1.11
CA TYR A 118 13.42 -14.70 -0.19
C TYR A 118 13.04 -16.12 0.29
N ILE A 119 11.77 -16.32 0.63
CA ILE A 119 11.26 -17.64 1.06
C ILE A 119 11.46 -18.68 -0.04
N LEU A 120 11.15 -18.32 -1.28
CA LEU A 120 11.34 -19.20 -2.43
C LEU A 120 12.83 -19.50 -2.68
N GLU A 121 13.71 -18.49 -2.60
CA GLU A 121 15.14 -18.67 -2.78
C GLU A 121 15.72 -19.59 -1.70
N LYS A 122 15.30 -19.42 -0.43
CA LYS A 122 15.70 -20.25 0.70
C LYS A 122 15.27 -21.72 0.53
N ASN A 123 14.09 -21.95 -0.04
CA ASN A 123 13.48 -23.27 -0.22
C ASN A 123 13.59 -23.79 -1.65
N LEU A 124 14.51 -23.26 -2.47
CA LEU A 124 14.60 -23.62 -3.88
C LEU A 124 14.85 -25.14 -4.09
N GLY A 125 15.48 -25.80 -3.12
CA GLY A 125 15.74 -27.25 -3.17
C GLY A 125 14.50 -28.08 -3.43
N ILE A 126 13.38 -27.77 -2.78
CA ILE A 126 12.12 -28.54 -2.96
C ILE A 126 11.52 -28.41 -4.38
N PHE A 127 11.78 -27.27 -5.05
CA PHE A 127 11.33 -27.07 -6.43
C PHE A 127 12.22 -27.83 -7.44
N LYS A 128 13.53 -27.99 -7.13
CA LYS A 128 14.45 -28.73 -8.00
C LYS A 128 14.19 -30.23 -8.04
N GLU A 129 13.41 -30.75 -7.11
CA GLU A 129 12.96 -32.15 -7.11
C GLU A 129 11.81 -32.41 -8.11
N ILE A 130 11.20 -31.33 -8.65
CA ILE A 130 10.12 -31.44 -9.64
C ILE A 130 10.73 -31.84 -11.00
N GLU A 131 10.13 -32.82 -11.67
CA GLU A 131 10.56 -33.28 -12.99
C GLU A 131 10.63 -32.12 -14.00
N ASP A 132 11.68 -32.08 -14.80
CA ASP A 132 11.94 -31.04 -15.81
C ASP A 132 12.12 -29.60 -15.26
N PHE A 133 12.19 -29.38 -13.94
CA PHE A 133 12.29 -28.02 -13.36
C PHE A 133 13.49 -27.24 -13.93
N ASP A 134 14.71 -27.79 -13.87
CA ASP A 134 15.92 -27.12 -14.33
C ASP A 134 15.95 -26.90 -15.86
N LYS A 135 15.17 -27.66 -16.61
CA LYS A 135 15.05 -27.52 -18.07
C LYS A 135 14.29 -26.25 -18.47
N TYR A 136 13.21 -25.93 -17.74
CA TYR A 136 12.32 -24.79 -18.04
C TYR A 136 12.54 -23.58 -17.13
N ILE A 137 13.05 -23.80 -15.90
CA ILE A 137 13.33 -22.75 -14.90
C ILE A 137 14.83 -22.76 -14.58
N ARG A 138 15.59 -22.16 -15.48
CA ARG A 138 17.06 -22.18 -15.41
C ARG A 138 17.57 -21.43 -14.17
N TYR A 139 18.61 -22.00 -13.55
CA TYR A 139 19.35 -21.38 -12.43
C TYR A 139 18.49 -20.96 -11.24
N GLY A 140 17.34 -21.63 -11.04
CA GLY A 140 16.46 -21.32 -9.92
C GLY A 140 15.87 -19.90 -10.00
N GLU A 141 15.41 -19.46 -11.15
CA GLU A 141 14.77 -18.17 -11.34
C GLU A 141 13.47 -18.07 -10.53
N VAL A 142 13.58 -17.65 -9.27
CA VAL A 142 12.47 -17.43 -8.35
C VAL A 142 11.36 -16.57 -8.98
N SER A 143 11.72 -15.64 -9.85
CA SER A 143 10.76 -14.84 -10.62
C SER A 143 9.84 -15.69 -11.50
N LYS A 144 10.33 -16.83 -12.01
CA LYS A 144 9.53 -17.75 -12.83
C LYS A 144 8.55 -18.57 -11.98
N ILE A 145 8.97 -19.00 -10.79
CA ILE A 145 8.07 -19.68 -9.83
C ILE A 145 6.88 -18.76 -9.50
N ARG A 146 7.16 -17.49 -9.20
CA ARG A 146 6.12 -16.49 -8.94
C ARG A 146 5.27 -16.21 -10.17
N GLU A 147 5.87 -16.08 -11.35
CA GLU A 147 5.15 -15.88 -12.62
C GLU A 147 4.12 -17.00 -12.88
N ILE A 148 4.50 -18.26 -12.65
CA ILE A 148 3.58 -19.42 -12.75
C ILE A 148 2.42 -19.27 -11.76
N PHE A 149 2.71 -18.98 -10.49
CA PHE A 149 1.70 -18.81 -9.45
C PHE A 149 0.72 -17.67 -9.78
N GLU A 150 1.27 -16.51 -10.19
CA GLU A 150 0.48 -15.35 -10.60
C GLU A 150 -0.36 -15.65 -11.85
N SER A 151 0.19 -16.33 -12.85
CA SER A 151 -0.53 -16.66 -14.09
C SER A 151 -1.71 -17.59 -13.81
N ILE A 152 -1.49 -18.65 -13.02
CA ILE A 152 -2.56 -19.61 -12.67
C ILE A 152 -3.66 -18.90 -11.89
N THR A 153 -3.31 -18.09 -10.90
CA THR A 153 -4.30 -17.43 -10.04
C THR A 153 -5.03 -16.32 -10.78
N ASN A 154 -4.31 -15.44 -11.48
CA ASN A 154 -4.91 -14.26 -12.14
C ASN A 154 -5.78 -14.63 -13.34
N ASN A 155 -5.46 -15.72 -14.04
CA ASN A 155 -6.23 -16.22 -15.19
C ASN A 155 -7.19 -17.37 -14.81
N LEU A 156 -7.31 -17.69 -13.51
CA LEU A 156 -8.20 -18.76 -13.02
C LEU A 156 -8.00 -20.08 -13.80
N ILE A 157 -6.74 -20.44 -14.08
CA ILE A 157 -6.42 -21.64 -14.86
C ILE A 157 -6.82 -22.87 -14.04
N ASP A 158 -7.54 -23.78 -14.68
CA ASP A 158 -8.01 -25.02 -14.06
C ASP A 158 -6.81 -25.93 -13.72
N LEU A 159 -6.67 -26.26 -12.45
CA LEU A 159 -5.58 -27.09 -11.94
C LEU A 159 -5.70 -28.55 -12.40
N ASP A 160 -6.91 -29.10 -12.51
CA ASP A 160 -7.12 -30.46 -12.98
C ASP A 160 -6.78 -30.57 -14.46
N MET A 161 -7.09 -29.56 -15.25
CA MET A 161 -6.67 -29.44 -16.65
C MET A 161 -5.14 -29.46 -16.78
N LEU A 162 -4.42 -28.64 -15.98
CA LEU A 162 -2.94 -28.60 -16.00
C LEU A 162 -2.35 -29.95 -15.60
N ARG A 163 -2.91 -30.59 -14.56
CA ARG A 163 -2.49 -31.89 -14.05
C ARG A 163 -2.64 -33.00 -15.09
N ALA A 164 -3.75 -32.99 -15.81
CA ALA A 164 -4.07 -34.00 -16.81
C ALA A 164 -3.42 -33.75 -18.18
N SER A 165 -2.76 -32.60 -18.36
CA SER A 165 -2.20 -32.19 -19.64
C SER A 165 -1.03 -33.10 -20.10
N LYS A 166 -0.94 -33.30 -21.41
CA LYS A 166 0.20 -33.99 -22.06
C LYS A 166 1.42 -33.05 -22.22
N ASP A 167 1.20 -31.74 -22.13
CA ASP A 167 2.27 -30.75 -22.25
C ASP A 167 3.14 -30.75 -20.97
N PRO A 168 4.46 -31.00 -21.08
CA PRO A 168 5.35 -31.00 -19.92
C PRO A 168 5.34 -29.66 -19.15
N ILE A 169 5.15 -28.52 -19.84
CA ILE A 169 5.12 -27.20 -19.22
C ILE A 169 3.87 -27.06 -18.33
N ASP A 170 2.73 -27.60 -18.72
CA ASP A 170 1.50 -27.56 -17.93
C ASP A 170 1.65 -28.36 -16.63
N ARG A 171 2.15 -29.62 -16.74
CA ARG A 171 2.40 -30.47 -15.57
C ARG A 171 3.43 -29.86 -14.62
N LEU A 172 4.55 -29.38 -15.17
CA LEU A 172 5.53 -28.64 -14.39
C LEU A 172 4.89 -27.44 -13.66
N SER A 173 4.06 -26.67 -14.36
CA SER A 173 3.41 -25.48 -13.77
C SER A 173 2.44 -25.86 -12.67
N PHE A 174 1.70 -26.98 -12.79
CA PHE A 174 0.87 -27.50 -11.73
C PHE A 174 1.69 -27.87 -10.48
N GLU A 175 2.77 -28.65 -10.65
CA GLU A 175 3.62 -29.07 -9.52
C GLU A 175 4.31 -27.88 -8.84
N VAL A 176 4.82 -26.91 -9.62
CA VAL A 176 5.42 -25.67 -9.08
C VAL A 176 4.39 -24.85 -8.30
N TYR A 177 3.16 -24.73 -8.83
CA TYR A 177 2.08 -24.01 -8.14
C TYR A 177 1.72 -24.68 -6.82
N MET A 178 1.52 -26.01 -6.83
CA MET A 178 1.14 -26.76 -5.62
C MET A 178 2.24 -26.73 -4.56
N THR A 179 3.51 -26.88 -4.98
CA THR A 179 4.68 -26.79 -4.09
C THR A 179 4.77 -25.42 -3.44
N HIS A 180 4.59 -24.34 -4.22
CA HIS A 180 4.61 -22.97 -3.71
C HIS A 180 3.44 -22.73 -2.73
N LEU A 181 2.23 -23.11 -3.10
CA LEU A 181 1.05 -22.98 -2.25
C LEU A 181 1.22 -23.72 -0.91
N ASN A 182 1.70 -24.97 -0.94
CA ASN A 182 1.92 -25.78 0.24
C ASN A 182 3.04 -25.20 1.12
N LEU A 183 4.12 -24.66 0.53
CA LEU A 183 5.18 -23.98 1.25
C LEU A 183 4.62 -22.79 2.04
N LEU A 184 3.87 -21.89 1.41
CA LEU A 184 3.29 -20.74 2.08
C LEU A 184 2.30 -21.16 3.18
N LYS A 185 1.44 -22.14 2.92
CA LYS A 185 0.49 -22.69 3.90
C LYS A 185 1.19 -23.28 5.12
N SER A 186 2.27 -24.07 4.92
CA SER A 186 3.03 -24.68 6.02
C SER A 186 3.68 -23.64 6.93
N MET A 187 4.03 -22.47 6.39
CA MET A 187 4.58 -21.33 7.13
C MET A 187 3.50 -20.38 7.68
N LYS A 188 2.21 -20.64 7.46
CA LYS A 188 1.09 -19.75 7.77
C LYS A 188 1.26 -18.36 7.15
N LEU A 189 1.61 -18.31 5.87
CA LEU A 189 1.81 -17.10 5.10
C LEU A 189 0.81 -17.01 3.95
N MET A 190 0.46 -15.79 3.58
CA MET A 190 -0.35 -15.49 2.40
C MET A 190 0.33 -14.44 1.53
N ASN A 191 0.36 -14.64 0.21
CA ASN A 191 0.69 -13.58 -0.73
C ASN A 191 -0.58 -12.89 -1.25
N PHE A 192 -0.41 -11.83 -2.04
CA PHE A 192 -1.55 -11.06 -2.55
C PHE A 192 -2.48 -11.87 -3.47
N GLN A 193 -1.94 -12.80 -4.24
CA GLN A 193 -2.73 -13.65 -5.13
C GLN A 193 -3.64 -14.62 -4.35
N MET A 194 -3.13 -15.17 -3.25
CA MET A 194 -3.92 -16.03 -2.38
C MET A 194 -5.13 -15.31 -1.77
N ILE A 195 -4.99 -14.02 -1.44
CA ILE A 195 -6.11 -13.22 -0.92
C ILE A 195 -7.24 -13.14 -1.94
N LEU A 196 -6.93 -12.80 -3.20
CA LEU A 196 -7.95 -12.72 -4.25
C LEU A 196 -8.57 -14.06 -4.55
N LYS A 197 -7.76 -15.15 -4.62
CA LYS A 197 -8.25 -16.50 -4.85
C LYS A 197 -9.18 -16.95 -3.73
N LYS A 198 -8.81 -16.73 -2.46
CA LYS A 198 -9.64 -17.05 -1.31
C LYS A 198 -10.97 -16.30 -1.34
N PHE A 199 -10.95 -15.02 -1.68
CA PHE A 199 -12.17 -14.23 -1.81
C PHE A 199 -13.06 -14.71 -2.97
N TYR A 200 -12.46 -15.05 -4.12
CA TYR A 200 -13.17 -15.64 -5.25
C TYR A 200 -13.85 -16.96 -4.85
N ASP A 201 -13.16 -17.79 -4.08
CA ASP A 201 -13.71 -19.08 -3.60
C ASP A 201 -14.85 -18.88 -2.60
N LEU A 202 -14.74 -17.89 -1.68
CA LEU A 202 -15.84 -17.53 -0.79
C LEU A 202 -17.09 -17.05 -1.54
N LEU A 203 -16.91 -16.26 -2.61
CA LEU A 203 -18.00 -15.83 -3.48
C LEU A 203 -18.64 -16.97 -4.29
N SER A 204 -17.93 -18.08 -4.44
CA SER A 204 -18.40 -19.30 -5.12
C SER A 204 -19.08 -20.30 -4.17
N ASP A 205 -18.99 -20.08 -2.86
CA ASP A 205 -19.75 -20.82 -1.84
C ASP A 205 -21.21 -20.37 -1.87
N ASP A 206 -22.15 -21.30 -1.89
CA ASP A 206 -23.58 -20.97 -2.03
C ASP A 206 -24.11 -20.14 -0.87
N VAL A 207 -23.73 -20.44 0.37
CA VAL A 207 -24.23 -19.75 1.57
C VAL A 207 -23.49 -18.45 1.81
N ILE A 208 -22.16 -18.48 1.82
CA ILE A 208 -21.33 -17.31 2.10
C ILE A 208 -21.42 -16.31 0.95
N GLY A 209 -21.34 -16.80 -0.29
CA GLY A 209 -21.45 -15.95 -1.47
C GLY A 209 -22.79 -15.22 -1.53
N ASP A 210 -23.90 -15.90 -1.17
CA ASP A 210 -25.22 -15.25 -1.07
C ASP A 210 -25.29 -14.23 0.06
N ALA A 211 -24.70 -14.51 1.22
CA ALA A 211 -24.63 -13.55 2.31
C ALA A 211 -23.85 -12.29 1.91
N ILE A 212 -22.72 -12.45 1.21
CA ILE A 212 -21.94 -11.33 0.69
C ILE A 212 -22.74 -10.54 -0.34
N ARG A 213 -23.32 -11.19 -1.36
CA ARG A 213 -24.16 -10.55 -2.39
C ARG A 213 -25.31 -9.76 -1.78
N ASN A 214 -25.98 -10.34 -0.80
CA ASN A 214 -27.10 -9.69 -0.10
C ASN A 214 -26.68 -8.48 0.74
N SER A 215 -25.39 -8.31 1.04
CA SER A 215 -24.84 -7.14 1.76
C SER A 215 -24.45 -5.99 0.84
N ILE A 216 -24.64 -6.10 -0.49
CA ILE A 216 -24.20 -5.13 -1.50
C ILE A 216 -25.31 -4.89 -2.50
N ASP A 217 -25.73 -3.62 -2.65
CA ASP A 217 -26.76 -3.24 -3.63
C ASP A 217 -26.14 -2.60 -4.87
N PHE A 218 -24.95 -2.01 -4.76
CA PHE A 218 -24.32 -1.31 -5.86
C PHE A 218 -22.78 -1.46 -5.84
N VAL A 219 -22.18 -1.72 -6.99
CA VAL A 219 -20.73 -1.86 -7.16
C VAL A 219 -20.22 -0.79 -8.14
N ILE A 220 -19.21 -0.04 -7.70
CA ILE A 220 -18.47 0.93 -8.55
C ILE A 220 -17.01 0.48 -8.63
N ILE A 221 -16.47 0.44 -9.86
CA ILE A 221 -15.06 0.10 -10.08
C ILE A 221 -14.38 1.25 -10.81
N ASP A 222 -13.41 1.88 -10.16
CA ASP A 222 -12.54 2.88 -10.80
C ASP A 222 -11.30 2.20 -11.42
N GLU A 223 -10.74 2.81 -12.46
CA GLU A 223 -9.59 2.31 -13.23
C GLU A 223 -9.80 0.88 -13.78
N TYR A 224 -11.02 0.58 -14.28
CA TYR A 224 -11.41 -0.76 -14.73
C TYR A 224 -10.51 -1.32 -15.83
N GLN A 225 -9.85 -0.49 -16.64
CA GLN A 225 -8.87 -0.91 -17.64
C GLN A 225 -7.62 -1.59 -17.07
N ASP A 226 -7.39 -1.48 -15.76
CA ASP A 226 -6.26 -2.11 -15.08
C ASP A 226 -6.65 -3.41 -14.33
N THR A 227 -7.88 -3.89 -14.50
CA THR A 227 -8.35 -5.14 -13.88
C THR A 227 -7.86 -6.35 -14.67
N ASN A 228 -7.47 -7.41 -13.94
CA ASN A 228 -7.21 -8.73 -14.50
C ASN A 228 -8.45 -9.64 -14.42
N LEU A 229 -8.38 -10.86 -14.96
CA LEU A 229 -9.53 -11.77 -15.04
C LEU A 229 -10.12 -12.09 -13.67
N ILE A 230 -9.33 -12.47 -12.66
CA ILE A 230 -9.87 -12.81 -11.33
C ILE A 230 -10.59 -11.62 -10.69
N GLN A 231 -10.07 -10.40 -10.86
CA GLN A 231 -10.72 -9.18 -10.35
C GLN A 231 -12.03 -8.90 -11.09
N GLN A 232 -12.07 -9.12 -12.40
CA GLN A 232 -13.27 -9.03 -13.19
C GLN A 232 -14.32 -10.06 -12.73
N GLU A 233 -13.92 -11.31 -12.55
CA GLU A 233 -14.81 -12.38 -12.07
C GLU A 233 -15.36 -12.08 -10.67
N ILE A 234 -14.50 -11.60 -9.75
CA ILE A 234 -14.92 -11.14 -8.42
C ILE A 234 -15.98 -10.04 -8.55
N ALA A 235 -15.76 -9.06 -9.41
CA ALA A 235 -16.69 -7.96 -9.62
C ALA A 235 -18.07 -8.45 -10.06
N PHE A 236 -18.13 -9.39 -11.02
CA PHE A 236 -19.40 -9.95 -11.47
C PHE A 236 -20.06 -10.87 -10.42
N LYS A 237 -19.25 -11.65 -9.66
CA LYS A 237 -19.78 -12.53 -8.59
C LYS A 237 -20.34 -11.76 -7.39
N LEU A 238 -19.93 -10.50 -7.19
CA LEU A 238 -20.47 -9.64 -6.14
C LEU A 238 -21.88 -9.12 -6.42
N LEU A 239 -22.35 -9.23 -7.66
CA LEU A 239 -23.62 -8.62 -8.07
C LEU A 239 -24.82 -9.48 -7.67
N LYS A 240 -25.78 -8.85 -6.94
CA LYS A 240 -27.11 -9.40 -6.75
C LYS A 240 -28.05 -8.98 -7.91
N ASP A 241 -28.15 -7.67 -8.17
CA ASP A 241 -29.15 -7.07 -9.06
C ASP A 241 -28.55 -6.41 -10.31
N LYS A 242 -27.35 -6.85 -10.75
CA LYS A 242 -26.65 -6.31 -11.94
C LYS A 242 -26.30 -4.81 -11.85
N ASN A 243 -26.32 -4.21 -10.65
CA ASN A 243 -26.01 -2.81 -10.38
C ASN A 243 -24.50 -2.60 -10.36
N LEU A 244 -23.88 -2.57 -11.53
CA LEU A 244 -22.47 -2.36 -11.74
C LEU A 244 -22.23 -1.11 -12.58
N MET A 245 -21.36 -0.21 -12.10
CA MET A 245 -20.86 0.91 -12.86
C MET A 245 -19.33 0.92 -12.84
N VAL A 246 -18.71 0.84 -14.02
CA VAL A 246 -17.26 0.87 -14.17
C VAL A 246 -16.78 2.18 -14.76
N PHE A 247 -15.67 2.70 -14.27
CA PHE A 247 -14.99 3.89 -14.78
C PHE A 247 -13.61 3.50 -15.27
N GLY A 248 -13.20 4.05 -16.41
CA GLY A 248 -11.87 3.76 -16.91
C GLY A 248 -11.44 4.60 -18.10
N ASP A 249 -10.14 4.46 -18.42
CA ASP A 249 -9.49 5.05 -19.58
C ASP A 249 -8.56 4.01 -20.23
N ASP A 250 -8.99 3.39 -21.32
CA ASP A 250 -8.22 2.39 -22.08
C ASP A 250 -6.86 2.91 -22.56
N ASP A 251 -6.73 4.24 -22.74
CA ASP A 251 -5.50 4.90 -23.15
C ASP A 251 -4.49 5.05 -21.99
N GLN A 252 -4.91 4.88 -20.74
CA GLN A 252 -4.06 4.92 -19.55
C GLN A 252 -3.81 3.54 -18.92
N SER A 253 -4.06 2.45 -19.63
CA SER A 253 -3.71 1.11 -19.17
C SER A 253 -2.18 0.92 -19.20
N LEU A 254 -1.59 0.70 -18.03
CA LEU A 254 -0.12 0.58 -17.84
C LEU A 254 0.30 -0.74 -17.18
N TYR A 255 -0.63 -1.62 -16.85
CA TYR A 255 -0.36 -2.80 -16.02
C TYR A 255 -0.61 -4.13 -16.76
N SER A 256 -0.43 -4.12 -18.09
CA SER A 256 -0.52 -5.33 -18.93
C SER A 256 0.41 -6.45 -18.43
N PHE A 257 1.60 -6.10 -17.90
CA PHE A 257 2.54 -7.04 -17.30
C PHE A 257 2.00 -7.73 -16.01
N ARG A 258 0.92 -7.20 -15.41
CA ARG A 258 0.18 -7.80 -14.27
C ARG A 258 -1.11 -8.51 -14.70
N GLY A 259 -1.31 -8.70 -15.98
CA GLY A 259 -2.50 -9.34 -16.54
C GLY A 259 -3.69 -8.39 -16.72
N ALA A 260 -3.50 -7.07 -16.60
CA ALA A 260 -4.52 -6.08 -16.94
C ALA A 260 -4.78 -6.08 -18.45
N ASP A 261 -6.06 -6.03 -18.85
CA ASP A 261 -6.44 -5.94 -20.25
C ASP A 261 -7.41 -4.77 -20.49
N PRO A 262 -7.00 -3.73 -21.25
CA PRO A 262 -7.90 -2.62 -21.58
C PRO A 262 -9.13 -3.05 -22.40
N LYS A 263 -9.11 -4.26 -23.01
CA LYS A 263 -10.30 -4.82 -23.69
C LYS A 263 -11.46 -5.04 -22.71
N ASN A 264 -11.17 -5.29 -21.42
CA ASN A 264 -12.22 -5.38 -20.39
C ASN A 264 -13.14 -4.16 -20.39
N LEU A 265 -12.60 -2.97 -20.63
CA LEU A 265 -13.38 -1.73 -20.73
C LEU A 265 -13.97 -1.54 -22.14
N LEU A 266 -13.20 -1.81 -23.19
CA LEU A 266 -13.63 -1.62 -24.58
C LEU A 266 -14.75 -2.57 -25.00
N GLU A 267 -14.70 -3.82 -24.51
CA GLU A 267 -15.65 -4.89 -24.80
C GLU A 267 -16.66 -5.09 -23.66
N PHE A 268 -16.79 -4.12 -22.73
CA PHE A 268 -17.61 -4.25 -21.51
C PHE A 268 -19.07 -4.62 -21.82
N ASP A 269 -19.67 -4.08 -22.88
CA ASP A 269 -21.03 -4.46 -23.30
C ASP A 269 -21.13 -5.94 -23.64
N GLN A 270 -20.15 -6.48 -24.40
CA GLN A 270 -20.14 -7.90 -24.76
C GLN A 270 -19.94 -8.77 -23.51
N VAL A 271 -19.02 -8.42 -22.63
CA VAL A 271 -18.79 -9.14 -21.36
C VAL A 271 -20.06 -9.16 -20.49
N CYS A 272 -20.80 -8.06 -20.44
CA CYS A 272 -22.06 -8.00 -19.70
C CYS A 272 -23.16 -8.86 -20.36
N LYS A 273 -23.25 -8.90 -21.68
CA LYS A 273 -24.18 -9.82 -22.38
C LYS A 273 -23.87 -11.25 -22.06
N ASP A 274 -22.58 -11.64 -22.11
CA ASP A 274 -22.15 -13.02 -21.88
C ASP A 274 -22.36 -13.45 -20.42
N LYS A 275 -22.02 -12.59 -19.45
CA LYS A 275 -22.09 -12.93 -18.01
C LYS A 275 -23.43 -12.65 -17.35
N LEU A 276 -24.14 -11.61 -17.77
CA LEU A 276 -25.37 -11.15 -17.11
C LEU A 276 -26.62 -11.28 -18.00
N GLY A 277 -26.43 -11.61 -19.28
CA GLY A 277 -27.54 -11.64 -20.26
C GLY A 277 -28.15 -10.25 -20.50
N LYS A 278 -27.40 -9.16 -20.25
CA LYS A 278 -27.88 -7.78 -20.38
C LYS A 278 -26.83 -6.88 -21.00
N SER A 279 -27.26 -6.03 -21.95
CA SER A 279 -26.40 -4.99 -22.53
C SER A 279 -26.03 -3.92 -21.51
N ALA A 280 -24.82 -3.40 -21.62
CA ALA A 280 -24.36 -2.30 -20.80
C ALA A 280 -24.67 -0.95 -21.42
N SER A 281 -24.93 0.05 -20.59
CA SER A 281 -25.01 1.46 -21.01
C SER A 281 -23.61 2.07 -21.05
N ILE A 282 -23.23 2.68 -22.17
CA ILE A 282 -21.90 3.28 -22.36
C ILE A 282 -22.00 4.80 -22.31
N TYR A 283 -21.28 5.41 -21.38
CA TYR A 283 -21.17 6.87 -21.21
C TYR A 283 -19.76 7.34 -21.54
N LYS A 284 -19.61 8.59 -21.99
CA LYS A 284 -18.31 9.19 -22.30
C LYS A 284 -18.16 10.53 -21.60
N LEU A 285 -17.00 10.72 -20.93
CA LEU A 285 -16.56 11.99 -20.39
C LEU A 285 -15.35 12.48 -21.19
N ASP A 286 -15.47 13.63 -21.86
CA ASP A 286 -14.48 14.15 -22.80
C ASP A 286 -14.08 15.61 -22.56
N ILE A 287 -14.67 16.29 -21.56
CA ILE A 287 -14.25 17.64 -21.17
C ILE A 287 -13.16 17.51 -20.11
N ASN A 288 -11.96 17.96 -20.43
CA ASN A 288 -10.80 17.95 -19.55
C ASN A 288 -10.75 19.24 -18.71
N TYR A 289 -10.68 19.10 -17.40
CA TYR A 289 -10.59 20.18 -16.40
C TYR A 289 -9.18 20.38 -15.86
N ARG A 290 -8.21 19.55 -16.28
CA ARG A 290 -6.85 19.55 -15.77
C ARG A 290 -5.89 20.34 -16.63
N SER A 291 -5.81 19.99 -17.90
CA SER A 291 -4.78 20.45 -18.83
C SER A 291 -5.35 21.41 -19.84
N ASN A 292 -4.53 22.36 -20.30
CA ASN A 292 -4.92 23.22 -21.41
C ASN A 292 -4.98 22.46 -22.74
N GLN A 293 -5.63 23.07 -23.75
CA GLN A 293 -5.91 22.41 -25.04
C GLN A 293 -4.64 22.03 -25.79
N ALA A 294 -3.53 22.77 -25.67
CA ALA A 294 -2.28 22.45 -26.36
C ALA A 294 -1.65 21.16 -25.86
N ILE A 295 -1.67 20.91 -24.54
CA ILE A 295 -1.19 19.66 -23.93
C ILE A 295 -2.09 18.49 -24.36
N ILE A 296 -3.41 18.69 -24.37
CA ILE A 296 -4.37 17.67 -24.79
C ILE A 296 -4.15 17.28 -26.26
N ASP A 297 -4.08 18.25 -27.15
CA ASP A 297 -3.88 18.03 -28.60
C ASP A 297 -2.57 17.26 -28.85
N THR A 298 -1.50 17.64 -28.16
CA THR A 298 -0.20 16.98 -28.25
C THR A 298 -0.26 15.54 -27.78
N SER A 299 -0.92 15.30 -26.64
CA SER A 299 -1.09 13.96 -26.09
C SER A 299 -1.93 13.07 -27.01
N GLN A 300 -2.99 13.61 -27.62
CA GLN A 300 -3.82 12.90 -28.59
C GLN A 300 -3.06 12.62 -29.89
N LYS A 301 -2.28 13.60 -30.38
CA LYS A 301 -1.43 13.43 -31.56
C LYS A 301 -0.42 12.29 -31.34
N TRP A 302 0.18 12.20 -30.16
CA TRP A 302 1.08 11.11 -29.79
C TRP A 302 0.42 9.73 -29.92
N LEU A 303 -0.80 9.55 -29.41
CA LEU A 303 -1.54 8.30 -29.54
C LEU A 303 -1.95 8.01 -30.98
N ASN A 304 -2.43 9.05 -31.69
CA ASN A 304 -2.91 8.91 -33.07
C ASN A 304 -1.82 8.47 -34.05
N ASN A 305 -0.55 8.81 -33.76
CA ASN A 305 0.59 8.36 -34.55
C ASN A 305 0.72 6.82 -34.60
N TYR A 306 0.23 6.12 -33.58
CA TYR A 306 0.28 4.66 -33.52
C TYR A 306 -1.09 4.01 -33.75
N PHE A 307 -2.12 4.50 -33.04
CA PHE A 307 -3.46 3.88 -33.06
C PHE A 307 -4.37 4.39 -34.21
N GLY A 308 -3.92 5.38 -34.98
CA GLY A 308 -4.72 6.01 -36.04
C GLY A 308 -5.64 7.12 -35.50
N ALA A 309 -6.08 7.98 -36.44
CA ALA A 309 -6.87 9.18 -36.13
C ALA A 309 -8.35 8.92 -35.82
N ASN A 310 -8.90 7.77 -36.20
CA ASN A 310 -10.33 7.44 -36.07
C ASN A 310 -10.69 6.93 -34.68
N ARG A 311 -10.12 7.49 -33.63
CA ARG A 311 -10.40 7.09 -32.26
C ARG A 311 -11.69 7.70 -31.73
N SER A 312 -12.42 6.93 -30.93
CA SER A 312 -13.72 7.34 -30.39
C SER A 312 -13.67 8.48 -29.36
N LYS A 313 -12.47 8.84 -28.88
CA LYS A 313 -12.27 9.87 -27.86
C LYS A 313 -11.65 11.13 -28.49
N GLN A 314 -12.31 12.26 -28.33
CA GLN A 314 -11.78 13.59 -28.63
C GLN A 314 -11.92 14.44 -27.38
N LEU A 315 -10.83 14.59 -26.63
CA LEU A 315 -10.82 15.40 -25.42
C LEU A 315 -10.76 16.89 -25.77
N LYS A 316 -11.49 17.69 -25.00
CA LYS A 316 -11.52 19.14 -25.10
C LYS A 316 -11.24 19.74 -23.74
N ALA A 317 -10.38 20.73 -23.66
CA ALA A 317 -10.22 21.50 -22.44
C ALA A 317 -11.53 22.27 -22.13
N ILE A 318 -11.79 22.48 -20.85
CA ILE A 318 -12.89 23.36 -20.42
C ILE A 318 -12.67 24.78 -20.94
N ASP A 319 -11.41 25.25 -20.87
CA ASP A 319 -10.95 26.45 -21.52
C ASP A 319 -10.23 26.05 -22.82
N GLN A 320 -10.88 26.37 -23.94
CA GLN A 320 -10.39 25.98 -25.27
C GLN A 320 -9.29 26.90 -25.79
N GLU A 321 -8.88 27.92 -25.03
CA GLU A 321 -7.75 28.75 -25.42
C GLU A 321 -6.48 27.89 -25.48
N LYS A 322 -5.87 27.91 -26.67
CA LYS A 322 -4.59 27.23 -26.88
C LYS A 322 -3.46 28.15 -26.42
N ASN A 323 -2.84 27.81 -25.30
CA ASN A 323 -1.60 28.47 -24.93
C ASN A 323 -0.40 27.69 -25.52
N PRO A 324 0.17 28.11 -26.64
CA PRO A 324 1.28 27.41 -27.27
C PRO A 324 2.54 27.34 -26.39
N ASN A 325 2.66 28.25 -25.42
CA ASN A 325 3.77 28.30 -24.49
C ASN A 325 3.74 27.17 -23.46
N SER A 326 2.63 26.42 -23.36
CA SER A 326 2.47 25.24 -22.48
C SER A 326 3.27 24.02 -22.92
N LEU A 327 3.89 24.07 -24.10
CA LEU A 327 4.68 22.98 -24.65
C LEU A 327 6.11 23.46 -24.91
N VAL A 328 7.06 22.77 -24.29
CA VAL A 328 8.47 23.13 -24.42
C VAL A 328 9.27 21.89 -24.77
N ARG A 329 10.20 22.04 -25.70
CA ARG A 329 11.25 21.06 -25.99
C ARG A 329 12.56 21.52 -25.38
N ALA A 330 13.18 20.64 -24.57
CA ALA A 330 14.49 20.90 -24.00
C ALA A 330 15.43 19.72 -24.27
N ARG A 331 16.71 20.00 -24.47
CA ARG A 331 17.74 18.94 -24.64
C ARG A 331 18.08 18.36 -23.26
N ALA A 332 17.92 17.06 -23.11
CA ALA A 332 18.13 16.34 -21.85
C ALA A 332 19.59 16.43 -21.36
N ASN A 333 20.58 16.54 -22.27
CA ASN A 333 22.00 16.65 -21.94
C ASN A 333 22.44 18.08 -21.56
N ASN A 334 21.62 19.10 -21.76
CA ASN A 334 21.90 20.48 -21.38
C ASN A 334 21.36 20.78 -19.96
N LYS A 335 22.07 20.29 -18.94
CA LYS A 335 21.67 20.39 -17.52
C LYS A 335 21.62 21.85 -17.05
N GLU A 336 22.49 22.73 -17.57
CA GLU A 336 22.52 24.16 -17.26
C GLU A 336 21.25 24.85 -17.75
N ASN A 337 20.75 24.52 -18.94
CA ASN A 337 19.50 25.05 -19.44
C ASN A 337 18.31 24.57 -18.62
N LEU A 338 18.30 23.29 -18.23
CA LEU A 338 17.26 22.75 -17.33
C LEU A 338 17.26 23.50 -15.98
N LEU A 339 18.44 23.78 -15.43
CA LEU A 339 18.56 24.56 -14.20
C LEU A 339 18.00 25.98 -14.35
N LYS A 340 18.26 26.65 -15.48
CA LYS A 340 17.68 27.97 -15.78
C LYS A 340 16.15 27.90 -15.84
N ILE A 341 15.60 26.91 -16.53
CA ILE A 341 14.15 26.70 -16.60
C ILE A 341 13.56 26.54 -15.20
N ILE A 342 14.16 25.67 -14.36
CA ILE A 342 13.69 25.43 -12.99
C ILE A 342 13.74 26.68 -12.13
N LYS A 343 14.78 27.50 -12.25
CA LYS A 343 14.88 28.76 -11.50
C LYS A 343 13.77 29.74 -11.89
N ILE A 344 13.49 29.87 -13.19
CA ILE A 344 12.36 30.70 -13.68
C ILE A 344 11.03 30.18 -13.15
N LEU A 345 10.82 28.84 -13.16
CA LEU A 345 9.60 28.24 -12.65
C LEU A 345 9.43 28.45 -11.13
N ASN A 346 10.51 28.37 -10.36
CA ASN A 346 10.46 28.55 -8.90
C ASN A 346 10.06 29.97 -8.45
N GLU A 347 10.23 30.96 -9.31
CA GLU A 347 9.70 32.30 -9.05
C GLU A 347 8.15 32.31 -9.05
N LYS A 348 7.53 31.37 -9.80
CA LYS A 348 6.09 31.32 -10.05
C LYS A 348 5.36 30.20 -9.30
N ILE A 349 6.00 29.04 -9.09
CA ILE A 349 5.42 27.85 -8.45
C ILE A 349 6.40 27.24 -7.44
N ASN A 350 5.88 26.44 -6.51
CA ASN A 350 6.70 25.67 -5.58
C ASN A 350 7.37 24.47 -6.28
N PHE A 351 8.54 24.06 -5.81
CA PHE A 351 9.24 22.89 -6.37
C PHE A 351 8.40 21.60 -6.37
N GLY A 352 7.56 21.40 -5.36
CA GLY A 352 6.65 20.25 -5.27
C GLY A 352 5.60 20.18 -6.40
N GLN A 353 5.35 21.29 -7.11
CA GLN A 353 4.47 21.34 -8.28
C GLN A 353 5.18 20.91 -9.57
N ILE A 354 6.49 20.60 -9.49
CA ILE A 354 7.34 20.18 -10.63
C ILE A 354 7.65 18.68 -10.51
N ALA A 355 7.40 17.92 -11.56
CA ALA A 355 7.78 16.53 -11.67
C ALA A 355 8.67 16.24 -12.88
N PHE A 356 9.70 15.40 -12.67
CA PHE A 356 10.46 14.77 -13.73
C PHE A 356 10.05 13.30 -13.82
N LEU A 357 9.52 12.91 -14.97
CA LEU A 357 9.03 11.56 -15.21
C LEU A 357 9.99 10.78 -16.10
N PHE A 358 10.41 9.63 -15.61
CA PHE A 358 11.37 8.75 -16.26
C PHE A 358 10.78 7.35 -16.49
N PRO A 359 11.23 6.62 -17.51
CA PRO A 359 10.93 5.19 -17.64
C PRO A 359 11.44 4.37 -16.47
N SER A 360 12.65 4.70 -15.98
CA SER A 360 13.32 4.08 -14.85
C SER A 360 14.22 5.10 -14.15
N LEU A 361 14.23 5.10 -12.83
CA LEU A 361 15.09 5.94 -12.01
C LEU A 361 16.47 5.29 -11.73
N ASN A 362 16.63 4.03 -12.09
CA ASN A 362 17.87 3.30 -11.88
C ASN A 362 18.94 3.53 -12.98
N SER A 363 18.55 4.16 -14.09
CA SER A 363 19.48 4.51 -15.18
C SER A 363 20.43 5.65 -14.77
N ALA A 364 21.50 5.86 -15.56
CA ALA A 364 22.52 6.86 -15.26
C ALA A 364 21.97 8.29 -15.28
N TYR A 365 21.15 8.62 -16.27
CA TYR A 365 20.67 9.99 -16.49
C TYR A 365 19.87 10.59 -15.31
N PRO A 366 18.87 9.93 -14.71
CA PRO A 366 18.20 10.46 -13.52
C PRO A 366 19.14 10.69 -12.33
N LYS A 367 20.10 9.77 -12.12
CA LYS A 367 21.07 9.86 -11.02
C LYS A 367 22.02 11.04 -11.19
N GLU A 368 22.51 11.26 -12.41
CA GLU A 368 23.36 12.38 -12.75
C GLU A 368 22.62 13.72 -12.65
N LEU A 369 21.37 13.78 -13.09
CA LEU A 369 20.55 14.98 -13.01
C LEU A 369 20.19 15.30 -11.56
N GLU A 370 19.88 14.32 -10.74
CA GLU A 370 19.66 14.46 -9.30
C GLU A 370 20.90 15.04 -8.61
N ALA A 371 22.09 14.49 -8.89
CA ALA A 371 23.34 14.99 -8.34
C ALA A 371 23.62 16.43 -8.76
N PHE A 372 23.40 16.76 -10.03
CA PHE A 372 23.58 18.11 -10.56
C PHE A 372 22.68 19.15 -9.87
N PHE A 373 21.37 18.83 -9.70
CA PHE A 373 20.43 19.74 -9.02
C PHE A 373 20.77 19.90 -7.54
N LYS A 374 21.14 18.84 -6.84
CA LYS A 374 21.58 18.91 -5.44
C LYS A 374 22.81 19.77 -5.27
N ASN A 375 23.79 19.67 -6.18
CA ASN A 375 24.98 20.53 -6.17
C ASN A 375 24.64 22.01 -6.44
N ALA A 376 23.56 22.27 -7.19
CA ALA A 376 23.02 23.62 -7.41
C ALA A 376 22.10 24.12 -6.28
N GLY A 377 21.99 23.40 -5.15
CA GLY A 377 21.18 23.78 -3.99
C GLY A 377 19.69 23.47 -4.15
N ILE A 378 19.27 22.74 -5.18
CA ILE A 378 17.87 22.40 -5.40
C ILE A 378 17.58 21.04 -4.75
N LYS A 379 16.57 21.03 -3.88
CA LYS A 379 16.08 19.77 -3.27
C LYS A 379 15.38 18.91 -4.29
N VAL A 380 15.71 17.62 -4.32
CA VAL A 380 15.10 16.61 -5.17
C VAL A 380 14.67 15.40 -4.33
N ILE A 381 13.42 14.98 -4.46
CA ILE A 381 12.92 13.72 -3.95
C ILE A 381 12.96 12.68 -5.07
N ASN A 382 13.76 11.65 -4.89
CA ASN A 382 13.80 10.50 -5.79
C ASN A 382 12.95 9.37 -5.19
N TRP A 383 11.77 9.13 -5.77
CA TRP A 383 10.78 8.15 -5.30
C TRP A 383 11.20 6.70 -5.45
N SER A 384 12.36 6.41 -6.03
CA SER A 384 12.95 5.07 -6.15
C SER A 384 14.34 5.00 -5.54
N SER A 385 14.67 5.90 -4.58
CA SER A 385 15.99 5.87 -3.95
C SER A 385 16.22 4.51 -3.30
N SER A 386 17.16 3.74 -3.85
CA SER A 386 17.55 2.40 -3.44
C SER A 386 18.90 2.40 -2.71
N LYS A 387 19.24 3.53 -2.03
CA LYS A 387 20.50 3.66 -1.31
C LYS A 387 20.42 3.22 0.15
N PHE A 388 19.36 2.51 0.54
CA PHE A 388 19.07 2.15 1.94
C PHE A 388 20.29 1.56 2.66
N PHE A 389 20.92 0.52 2.13
CA PHE A 389 22.09 -0.11 2.74
C PHE A 389 23.35 0.76 2.78
N TYR A 390 23.43 1.79 1.95
CA TYR A 390 24.55 2.73 1.91
C TYR A 390 24.37 3.95 2.80
N ARG A 391 23.23 4.07 3.51
CA ARG A 391 22.99 5.13 4.49
C ARG A 391 23.74 4.86 5.78
N ARG A 392 24.33 5.93 6.36
CA ARG A 392 25.15 5.84 7.55
C ARG A 392 24.42 5.13 8.71
N GLU A 393 23.19 5.52 8.96
CA GLU A 393 22.36 4.94 10.02
C GLU A 393 22.14 3.42 9.84
N ILE A 394 22.01 2.95 8.61
CA ILE A 394 21.83 1.53 8.29
C ILE A 394 23.17 0.79 8.32
N LYS A 395 24.24 1.42 7.81
CA LYS A 395 25.60 0.87 7.91
C LYS A 395 25.99 0.57 9.35
N ILE A 396 25.69 1.50 10.30
CA ILE A 396 25.95 1.29 11.74
C ILE A 396 25.21 0.06 12.25
N LEU A 397 23.90 -0.08 11.96
CA LEU A 397 23.10 -1.23 12.40
C LEU A 397 23.62 -2.54 11.80
N VAL A 398 23.93 -2.56 10.51
CA VAL A 398 24.49 -3.75 9.85
C VAL A 398 25.86 -4.09 10.40
N TYR A 399 26.72 -3.09 10.66
CA TYR A 399 28.04 -3.29 11.29
C TYR A 399 27.91 -3.96 12.66
N ILE A 400 27.03 -3.45 13.53
CA ILE A 400 26.77 -4.02 14.86
C ILE A 400 26.37 -5.49 14.74
N LEU A 401 25.35 -5.77 13.93
CA LEU A 401 24.84 -7.14 13.77
C LEU A 401 25.88 -8.06 13.14
N ALA A 402 26.58 -7.61 12.11
CA ALA A 402 27.65 -8.38 11.48
C ALA A 402 28.80 -8.66 12.45
N SER A 403 29.15 -7.70 13.29
CA SER A 403 30.20 -7.88 14.30
C SER A 403 29.81 -8.86 15.40
N ILE A 404 28.52 -8.97 15.75
CA ILE A 404 28.03 -9.93 16.75
C ILE A 404 27.95 -11.35 16.17
N TYR A 405 27.41 -11.50 14.97
CA TYR A 405 27.04 -12.81 14.41
C TYR A 405 28.00 -13.36 13.36
N SER A 406 28.88 -12.56 12.78
CA SER A 406 29.85 -12.97 11.76
C SER A 406 31.27 -12.54 12.11
N SER A 407 32.22 -13.09 11.38
CA SER A 407 33.62 -12.67 11.40
C SER A 407 33.94 -11.79 10.20
N TYR A 408 35.07 -11.09 10.25
CA TYR A 408 35.61 -10.33 9.12
C TYR A 408 35.68 -11.19 7.85
N PRO A 409 35.16 -10.74 6.72
CA PRO A 409 35.16 -11.51 5.49
C PRO A 409 36.61 -11.71 4.98
N SER A 410 37.15 -12.90 5.16
CA SER A 410 38.47 -13.27 4.61
C SER A 410 38.34 -13.74 3.15
N ASN A 411 39.45 -13.68 2.41
CA ASN A 411 39.59 -14.20 1.03
C ASN A 411 38.63 -13.58 0.01
N LEU A 412 38.58 -12.26 -0.04
CA LEU A 412 37.86 -11.52 -1.07
C LEU A 412 38.68 -11.48 -2.36
N THR A 413 38.41 -12.40 -3.28
CA THR A 413 39.02 -12.40 -4.60
C THR A 413 37.97 -12.16 -5.67
N TYR A 414 38.07 -11.03 -6.37
CA TYR A 414 37.22 -10.78 -7.53
C TYR A 414 37.83 -11.41 -8.75
N ASN A 415 37.00 -12.10 -9.52
CA ASN A 415 37.38 -12.65 -10.82
C ASN A 415 36.23 -12.41 -11.80
N ASP A 416 36.55 -11.97 -13.00
CA ASP A 416 35.57 -11.72 -14.06
C ASP A 416 34.84 -12.99 -14.52
N TYR A 417 35.39 -14.16 -14.26
CA TYR A 417 34.78 -15.47 -14.58
C TYR A 417 33.71 -15.92 -13.55
N LEU A 418 33.52 -15.19 -12.42
CA LEU A 418 32.50 -15.51 -11.46
C LEU A 418 31.11 -15.43 -12.09
N THR A 419 30.23 -16.35 -11.68
CA THR A 419 28.81 -16.32 -12.02
C THR A 419 28.15 -15.05 -11.45
N TYR A 420 26.97 -14.71 -11.94
CA TYR A 420 26.23 -13.56 -11.42
C TYR A 420 26.02 -13.63 -9.89
N GLU A 421 25.64 -14.80 -9.37
CA GLU A 421 25.42 -15.00 -7.93
C GLU A 421 26.71 -14.85 -7.12
N GLU A 422 27.81 -15.40 -7.58
CA GLU A 422 29.11 -15.26 -6.93
C GLU A 422 29.58 -13.80 -6.90
N LYS A 423 29.35 -13.05 -7.99
CA LYS A 423 29.62 -11.61 -8.02
C LYS A 423 28.78 -10.85 -6.98
N GLN A 424 27.48 -11.18 -6.86
CA GLN A 424 26.61 -10.54 -5.86
C GLN A 424 27.06 -10.88 -4.42
N ARG A 425 27.47 -12.12 -4.16
CA ARG A 425 28.05 -12.52 -2.86
C ARG A 425 29.36 -11.81 -2.58
N TYR A 426 30.22 -11.66 -3.59
CA TYR A 426 31.44 -10.88 -3.47
C TYR A 426 31.14 -9.42 -3.09
N PHE A 427 30.22 -8.75 -3.78
CA PHE A 427 29.86 -7.36 -3.49
C PHE A 427 29.30 -7.19 -2.07
N PHE A 428 28.46 -8.11 -1.61
CA PHE A 428 27.95 -8.05 -0.24
C PHE A 428 29.06 -8.27 0.81
N ARG A 429 29.96 -9.23 0.57
CA ARG A 429 31.10 -9.46 1.46
C ARG A 429 32.07 -8.27 1.47
N SER A 430 32.32 -7.66 0.32
CA SER A 430 33.08 -6.42 0.21
C SER A 430 32.42 -5.28 0.98
N TYR A 431 31.11 -5.12 0.85
CA TYR A 431 30.33 -4.17 1.63
C TYR A 431 30.49 -4.40 3.14
N LEU A 432 30.42 -5.65 3.62
CA LEU A 432 30.67 -5.95 5.03
C LEU A 432 32.11 -5.64 5.44
N ALA A 433 33.12 -5.96 4.62
CA ALA A 433 34.50 -5.64 4.90
C ALA A 433 34.71 -4.13 5.04
N ASP A 434 34.13 -3.32 4.14
CA ASP A 434 34.16 -1.86 4.23
C ASP A 434 33.58 -1.34 5.56
N LEU A 435 32.52 -2.01 6.09
CA LEU A 435 31.96 -1.64 7.38
C LEU A 435 32.89 -1.99 8.56
N PHE A 436 33.56 -3.12 8.50
CA PHE A 436 34.55 -3.53 9.53
C PHE A 436 35.79 -2.62 9.53
N ASP A 437 36.14 -2.06 8.37
CA ASP A 437 37.31 -1.19 8.21
C ASP A 437 37.01 0.28 8.54
N ASP A 438 35.72 0.68 8.59
CA ASP A 438 35.30 2.06 8.84
C ASP A 438 35.56 2.45 10.31
N GLN A 439 36.64 3.23 10.52
CA GLN A 439 37.04 3.70 11.83
C GLN A 439 36.00 4.61 12.51
N SER A 440 35.08 5.23 11.74
CA SER A 440 34.05 6.10 12.31
C SER A 440 32.97 5.34 13.11
N PHE A 441 32.91 4.01 13.02
CA PHE A 441 32.04 3.16 13.81
C PHE A 441 32.69 2.63 15.08
N LYS A 442 34.01 2.74 15.23
CA LYS A 442 34.76 2.17 16.33
C LYS A 442 34.82 3.14 17.50
N SER A 443 34.42 2.66 18.66
CA SER A 443 34.60 3.33 19.96
C SER A 443 34.66 2.27 21.05
N VAL A 444 35.11 2.65 22.24
CA VAL A 444 35.20 1.75 23.39
C VAL A 444 33.78 1.21 23.72
N GLU A 445 32.78 2.07 23.76
CA GLU A 445 31.39 1.72 24.04
C GLU A 445 30.82 0.76 22.97
N MET A 446 31.18 0.95 21.70
CA MET A 446 30.77 0.06 20.63
C MET A 446 31.40 -1.33 20.78
N ASP A 447 32.69 -1.40 21.05
CA ASP A 447 33.41 -2.67 21.24
C ASP A 447 32.90 -3.43 22.48
N GLU A 448 32.60 -2.73 23.57
CA GLU A 448 31.99 -3.31 24.79
C GLU A 448 30.58 -3.84 24.51
N PHE A 449 29.80 -3.08 23.76
CA PHE A 449 28.46 -3.48 23.36
C PHE A 449 28.48 -4.76 22.47
N ILE A 450 29.34 -4.80 21.47
CA ILE A 450 29.48 -5.96 20.57
C ILE A 450 29.94 -7.19 21.39
N ARG A 451 30.95 -7.02 22.24
CA ARG A 451 31.46 -8.10 23.12
C ARG A 451 30.37 -8.65 24.03
N TYR A 452 29.62 -7.76 24.71
CA TYR A 452 28.51 -8.16 25.56
C TYR A 452 27.53 -9.09 24.85
N PHE A 453 27.09 -8.73 23.67
CA PHE A 453 26.12 -9.56 22.92
C PHE A 453 26.72 -10.81 22.31
N ARG A 454 27.97 -10.77 21.92
CA ARG A 454 28.67 -11.96 21.43
C ARG A 454 28.81 -13.03 22.54
N ASP A 455 29.14 -12.61 23.75
CA ASP A 455 29.36 -13.51 24.87
C ASP A 455 28.04 -14.03 25.49
N ASN A 456 26.95 -13.28 25.42
CA ASN A 456 25.66 -13.60 26.05
C ASN A 456 24.60 -14.21 25.12
N ASN A 457 24.93 -14.51 23.90
CA ASN A 457 24.07 -15.13 22.86
C ASN A 457 22.62 -14.57 22.88
N PRO A 458 22.34 -13.42 22.26
CA PRO A 458 21.08 -12.69 22.38
C PRO A 458 19.91 -13.51 21.83
N LYS A 459 18.77 -13.42 22.51
CA LYS A 459 17.55 -14.15 22.17
C LYS A 459 16.82 -13.58 20.96
N SER A 460 17.10 -12.33 20.58
CA SER A 460 16.37 -11.60 19.56
C SER A 460 17.26 -10.53 18.91
N ILE A 461 17.20 -10.43 17.60
CA ILE A 461 17.89 -9.39 16.82
C ILE A 461 17.28 -8.03 17.14
N SER A 462 15.96 -7.96 17.31
CA SER A 462 15.25 -6.75 17.75
C SER A 462 15.81 -6.22 19.07
N GLU A 463 16.14 -7.09 20.03
CA GLU A 463 16.73 -6.68 21.29
C GLU A 463 18.06 -5.95 21.08
N ILE A 464 18.93 -6.48 20.22
CA ILE A 464 20.21 -5.85 19.90
C ILE A 464 19.99 -4.47 19.27
N VAL A 465 19.09 -4.39 18.27
CA VAL A 465 18.82 -3.14 17.55
C VAL A 465 18.30 -2.06 18.51
N TYR A 466 17.34 -2.40 19.38
CA TYR A 466 16.81 -1.42 20.34
C TYR A 466 17.82 -1.04 21.45
N LYS A 467 18.64 -1.97 21.91
CA LYS A 467 19.72 -1.67 22.87
C LYS A 467 20.82 -0.82 22.21
N ALA A 468 21.12 -1.02 20.91
CA ALA A 468 22.10 -0.20 20.20
C ALA A 468 21.77 1.29 20.20
N PHE A 469 20.50 1.68 20.36
CA PHE A 469 20.10 3.09 20.44
C PHE A 469 20.61 3.79 21.72
N SER A 470 21.17 3.06 22.69
CA SER A 470 21.90 3.66 23.82
C SER A 470 23.29 4.16 23.43
N LEU A 471 23.87 3.69 22.34
CA LEU A 471 25.21 4.07 21.90
C LEU A 471 25.27 5.54 21.47
N PRO A 472 26.32 6.29 21.83
CA PRO A 472 26.48 7.72 21.48
C PRO A 472 26.36 8.01 19.99
N ILE A 473 26.78 7.08 19.11
CA ILE A 473 26.73 7.23 17.67
C ILE A 473 25.31 7.44 17.12
N PHE A 474 24.26 7.01 17.84
CA PHE A 474 22.87 7.25 17.48
C PHE A 474 22.29 8.56 18.02
N ALA A 475 22.98 9.23 18.96
CA ALA A 475 22.49 10.48 19.54
C ALA A 475 22.25 11.55 18.47
N ASP A 476 23.24 11.79 17.61
CA ASP A 476 23.16 12.78 16.52
C ASP A 476 22.03 12.52 15.52
N ILE A 477 21.54 11.29 15.44
CA ILE A 477 20.46 10.91 14.50
C ILE A 477 19.11 11.02 15.17
N LEU A 478 18.96 10.43 16.37
CA LEU A 478 17.67 10.26 17.05
C LEU A 478 17.22 11.50 17.84
N ASP A 479 18.16 12.36 18.25
CA ASP A 479 17.87 13.59 19.02
C ASP A 479 17.37 14.74 18.13
N ARG A 480 17.47 14.62 16.83
CA ARG A 480 17.04 15.66 15.90
C ARG A 480 15.54 15.91 15.95
N LYS A 481 15.16 17.17 15.68
CA LYS A 481 13.75 17.56 15.55
C LYS A 481 13.15 16.96 14.28
N LEU A 482 11.85 16.68 14.30
CA LEU A 482 11.09 16.36 13.10
C LEU A 482 10.87 17.64 12.26
N GLY A 483 10.76 17.48 10.95
CA GLY A 483 10.52 18.56 10.00
C GLY A 483 11.71 18.92 9.12
N GLU A 484 12.89 18.32 9.34
CA GLU A 484 14.05 18.45 8.46
C GLU A 484 14.19 17.18 7.59
N ILE A 485 14.16 17.31 6.27
CA ILE A 485 14.14 16.18 5.31
C ILE A 485 15.23 15.14 5.58
N ASN A 486 16.46 15.56 5.83
CA ASN A 486 17.57 14.62 6.04
C ASN A 486 17.52 13.93 7.41
N SER A 487 17.05 14.62 8.45
CA SER A 487 16.88 14.01 9.78
C SER A 487 15.70 13.04 9.81
N ASP A 488 14.57 13.43 9.25
CA ASP A 488 13.38 12.60 9.18
C ASP A 488 13.64 11.34 8.37
N ARG A 489 14.39 11.46 7.27
CA ARG A 489 14.81 10.32 6.45
C ARG A 489 15.64 9.31 7.25
N ALA A 490 16.68 9.76 7.96
CA ALA A 490 17.54 8.86 8.72
C ALA A 490 16.74 8.13 9.81
N MET A 491 15.91 8.84 10.56
CA MET A 491 15.05 8.24 11.59
C MET A 491 14.05 7.25 10.98
N ARG A 492 13.42 7.58 9.84
CA ARG A 492 12.50 6.66 9.14
C ARG A 492 13.20 5.42 8.58
N ASN A 493 14.43 5.55 8.08
CA ASN A 493 15.24 4.40 7.65
C ASN A 493 15.50 3.44 8.81
N ILE A 494 15.82 3.95 10.02
CA ILE A 494 15.94 3.12 11.22
C ILE A 494 14.59 2.44 11.53
N GLY A 495 13.48 3.16 11.46
CA GLY A 495 12.14 2.58 11.62
C GLY A 495 11.86 1.42 10.64
N LYS A 496 12.22 1.59 9.35
CA LYS A 496 12.13 0.50 8.35
C LYS A 496 13.03 -0.68 8.71
N PHE A 497 14.25 -0.42 9.18
CA PHE A 497 15.15 -1.49 9.61
C PHE A 497 14.56 -2.29 10.79
N THR A 498 13.96 -1.62 11.79
CA THR A 498 13.26 -2.31 12.88
C THR A 498 12.11 -3.18 12.37
N LYS A 499 11.39 -2.74 11.34
CA LYS A 499 10.34 -3.54 10.70
C LYS A 499 10.93 -4.77 10.00
N ILE A 500 12.00 -4.61 9.22
CA ILE A 500 12.69 -5.72 8.53
C ILE A 500 13.13 -6.80 9.51
N VAL A 501 13.67 -6.39 10.66
CA VAL A 501 14.06 -7.31 11.72
C VAL A 501 12.85 -8.02 12.35
N ALA A 502 11.81 -7.27 12.68
CA ALA A 502 10.61 -7.83 13.29
C ALA A 502 9.87 -8.81 12.35
N ASP A 503 9.75 -8.46 11.07
CA ASP A 503 9.13 -9.32 10.05
C ASP A 503 9.91 -10.63 9.88
N TYR A 504 11.25 -10.57 9.92
CA TYR A 504 12.10 -11.76 9.91
C TYR A 504 11.88 -12.66 11.15
N GLU A 505 11.85 -12.08 12.36
CA GLU A 505 11.65 -12.82 13.60
C GLU A 505 10.23 -13.40 13.71
N ASP A 506 9.22 -12.70 13.21
CA ASP A 506 7.82 -13.18 13.16
C ASP A 506 7.69 -14.44 12.28
N ILE A 507 8.40 -14.50 11.15
CA ILE A 507 8.34 -15.60 10.17
C ILE A 507 9.30 -16.74 10.56
N PHE A 508 10.56 -16.42 10.91
CA PHE A 508 11.63 -17.39 11.12
C PHE A 508 12.00 -17.52 12.61
N LYS A 509 11.04 -17.96 13.42
CA LYS A 509 11.12 -17.99 14.90
C LYS A 509 12.36 -18.66 15.51
N ASN A 510 13.04 -19.56 14.77
CA ASN A 510 14.19 -20.33 15.26
C ASN A 510 15.47 -20.09 14.45
N SER A 511 15.54 -19.04 13.64
CA SER A 511 16.70 -18.78 12.80
C SER A 511 17.77 -17.96 13.52
N SER A 512 19.03 -18.20 13.15
CA SER A 512 20.17 -17.53 13.72
C SER A 512 20.35 -16.11 13.19
N GLY A 513 21.02 -15.24 13.95
CA GLY A 513 21.44 -13.93 13.45
C GLY A 513 22.41 -14.00 12.28
N LEU A 514 23.18 -15.09 12.19
CA LEU A 514 24.05 -15.34 11.02
C LEU A 514 23.22 -15.51 9.74
N GLU A 515 22.12 -16.25 9.80
CA GLU A 515 21.21 -16.42 8.66
C GLU A 515 20.48 -15.11 8.32
N PHE A 516 20.13 -14.31 9.32
CA PHE A 516 19.60 -12.97 9.07
C PHE A 516 20.55 -12.14 8.22
N ILE A 517 21.84 -12.13 8.51
CA ILE A 517 22.82 -11.31 7.77
C ILE A 517 23.13 -11.91 6.40
N HIS A 518 23.58 -13.17 6.35
CA HIS A 518 24.10 -13.79 5.12
C HIS A 518 23.02 -14.39 4.21
N GLY A 519 21.79 -14.52 4.71
CA GLY A 519 20.61 -14.94 3.94
C GLY A 519 19.69 -13.76 3.66
N TYR A 520 19.02 -13.29 4.69
CA TYR A 520 17.92 -12.33 4.57
C TYR A 520 18.37 -10.93 4.15
N LEU A 521 19.32 -10.31 4.88
CA LEU A 521 19.85 -8.99 4.49
C LEU A 521 20.60 -9.05 3.16
N TYR A 522 21.36 -10.15 2.91
CA TYR A 522 22.00 -10.36 1.63
C TYR A 522 21.00 -10.37 0.48
N TYR A 523 19.84 -11.04 0.63
CA TYR A 523 18.81 -11.08 -0.39
C TYR A 523 18.33 -9.67 -0.74
N PHE A 524 17.97 -8.86 0.25
CA PHE A 524 17.52 -7.49 0.05
C PHE A 524 18.62 -6.57 -0.52
N PHE A 525 19.87 -6.77 -0.10
CA PHE A 525 21.02 -6.05 -0.65
C PHE A 525 21.20 -6.37 -2.15
N LYS A 526 21.20 -7.64 -2.51
CA LYS A 526 21.31 -8.13 -3.90
C LYS A 526 20.18 -7.58 -4.78
N LYS A 527 18.95 -7.57 -4.29
CA LYS A 527 17.77 -7.07 -5.03
C LYS A 527 17.70 -5.55 -5.05
N ASN A 528 18.37 -4.89 -4.11
CA ASN A 528 18.30 -3.43 -3.93
C ASN A 528 16.83 -2.91 -3.91
N SER A 529 15.95 -3.64 -3.26
CA SER A 529 14.50 -3.45 -3.32
C SER A 529 13.95 -2.52 -2.24
N ILE A 530 14.69 -2.30 -1.14
CA ILE A 530 14.24 -1.46 -0.05
C ILE A 530 14.30 0.01 -0.45
N LYS A 531 13.13 0.61 -0.58
CA LYS A 531 12.99 2.04 -0.87
C LYS A 531 13.10 2.86 0.41
N GLU A 532 13.79 4.00 0.36
CA GLU A 532 13.96 4.91 1.51
C GLU A 532 12.66 5.66 1.85
N PHE A 533 11.83 5.94 0.85
CA PHE A 533 10.57 6.65 1.00
C PHE A 533 9.40 5.72 0.64
N ASP A 534 8.44 5.60 1.55
CA ASP A 534 7.14 5.03 1.27
C ASP A 534 6.12 6.14 1.40
N ASP A 535 5.28 6.34 0.36
CA ASP A 535 4.04 7.14 0.33
C ASP A 535 4.07 8.46 1.15
N SER A 536 5.26 9.07 1.30
CA SER A 536 5.34 10.37 1.92
C SER A 536 4.59 11.41 1.07
N THR A 537 3.86 12.27 1.74
CA THR A 537 3.31 13.48 1.11
C THR A 537 4.40 14.20 0.32
N PRO A 538 4.12 14.67 -0.90
CA PRO A 538 5.08 15.46 -1.65
C PRO A 538 5.65 16.59 -0.77
N ASP A 539 6.96 16.68 -0.69
CA ASP A 539 7.59 17.86 -0.05
C ASP A 539 7.42 19.03 -1.03
N TYR A 540 6.72 20.05 -0.59
CA TYR A 540 6.43 21.22 -1.42
C TYR A 540 7.68 22.01 -1.79
N ASP A 541 8.79 21.80 -1.07
CA ASP A 541 10.08 22.43 -1.32
C ASP A 541 11.03 21.61 -2.18
N ALA A 542 10.61 20.50 -2.75
CA ALA A 542 11.48 19.62 -3.52
C ALA A 542 10.86 19.20 -4.84
N ILE A 543 11.70 19.10 -5.89
CA ILE A 543 11.30 18.58 -7.20
C ILE A 543 11.11 17.07 -7.12
N ASN A 544 10.03 16.58 -7.73
CA ASN A 544 9.69 15.15 -7.73
C ASN A 544 10.36 14.41 -8.91
N PHE A 545 11.25 13.47 -8.62
CA PHE A 545 11.76 12.50 -9.59
C PHE A 545 11.03 11.18 -9.40
N MET A 546 10.25 10.75 -10.41
CA MET A 546 9.44 9.54 -10.32
C MET A 546 9.39 8.77 -11.64
N THR A 547 9.02 7.49 -11.55
CA THR A 547 8.70 6.74 -12.76
C THR A 547 7.33 7.15 -13.29
N ILE A 548 7.13 6.98 -14.60
CA ILE A 548 5.83 7.26 -15.22
C ILE A 548 4.71 6.44 -14.56
N HIS A 549 5.00 5.19 -14.15
CA HIS A 549 4.04 4.34 -13.44
C HIS A 549 3.65 4.92 -12.08
N ASN A 550 4.61 5.45 -11.32
CA ASN A 550 4.33 6.07 -10.02
C ASN A 550 3.58 7.41 -10.13
N ALA A 551 3.66 8.07 -11.28
CA ALA A 551 2.95 9.31 -11.55
C ALA A 551 1.47 9.09 -11.95
N LYS A 552 1.05 7.84 -12.22
CA LYS A 552 -0.35 7.55 -12.54
C LYS A 552 -1.25 7.93 -11.36
N GLY A 553 -2.34 8.62 -11.64
CA GLY A 553 -3.25 9.18 -10.62
C GLY A 553 -2.81 10.53 -10.06
N LEU A 554 -1.55 10.93 -10.19
CA LEU A 554 -1.05 12.24 -9.76
C LEU A 554 -1.16 13.29 -10.87
N GLU A 555 -0.98 14.56 -10.47
CA GLU A 555 -0.97 15.71 -11.40
C GLU A 555 -0.05 16.81 -10.88
N PHE A 556 0.62 17.51 -11.79
CA PHE A 556 1.60 18.54 -11.48
C PHE A 556 1.40 19.74 -12.39
N ASP A 557 1.75 20.92 -11.92
CA ASP A 557 1.70 22.13 -12.77
C ASP A 557 2.64 22.00 -13.95
N THR A 558 3.86 21.57 -13.67
CA THR A 558 4.91 21.38 -14.68
C THR A 558 5.42 19.94 -14.66
N VAL A 559 5.44 19.32 -15.83
CA VAL A 559 5.95 17.96 -16.01
C VAL A 559 7.05 17.93 -17.04
N PHE A 560 8.21 17.41 -16.66
CA PHE A 560 9.31 17.07 -17.54
C PHE A 560 9.27 15.59 -17.87
N VAL A 561 9.23 15.21 -19.14
CA VAL A 561 9.15 13.80 -19.57
C VAL A 561 10.41 13.42 -20.33
N SER A 562 11.08 12.36 -19.89
CA SER A 562 12.33 11.83 -20.43
C SER A 562 12.16 10.41 -20.96
N GLY A 563 13.10 9.97 -21.81
CA GLY A 563 13.24 8.56 -22.23
C GLY A 563 12.36 8.15 -23.40
N LEU A 564 11.88 9.10 -24.20
CA LEU A 564 11.10 8.80 -25.41
C LEU A 564 11.84 7.89 -26.43
N ASN A 565 13.13 7.75 -26.29
CA ASN A 565 14.00 6.89 -27.09
C ASN A 565 14.24 5.48 -26.50
N ASP A 566 13.70 5.21 -25.29
CA ASP A 566 13.76 3.90 -24.66
C ASP A 566 12.69 2.98 -25.26
N TYR A 567 12.98 2.40 -26.42
CA TYR A 567 12.07 1.47 -27.08
C TYR A 567 11.81 0.23 -26.20
N PRO A 568 10.57 -0.24 -26.18
CA PRO A 568 10.24 -1.43 -25.43
C PRO A 568 11.01 -2.64 -25.95
N ARG A 569 11.68 -3.34 -25.07
CA ARG A 569 12.22 -4.66 -25.38
C ARG A 569 11.02 -5.63 -25.43
N ALA A 570 11.03 -6.54 -26.43
CA ALA A 570 10.05 -7.60 -26.49
C ALA A 570 9.93 -8.29 -25.12
N ASN A 571 8.70 -8.42 -24.63
CA ASN A 571 8.44 -9.10 -23.37
C ASN A 571 8.99 -10.53 -23.46
N LYS A 572 9.69 -11.00 -22.42
CA LYS A 572 10.09 -12.40 -22.32
C LYS A 572 8.81 -13.25 -22.34
N LYS A 573 8.75 -14.28 -23.19
CA LYS A 573 7.63 -15.21 -23.22
C LYS A 573 7.41 -15.82 -21.85
N LYS A 574 6.18 -15.75 -21.36
CA LYS A 574 5.75 -16.45 -20.14
C LYS A 574 5.54 -17.92 -20.44
N LEU A 575 5.78 -18.80 -19.45
CA LEU A 575 5.60 -20.25 -19.60
C LEU A 575 4.13 -20.61 -19.91
N LEU A 576 3.21 -19.90 -19.28
CA LEU A 576 1.76 -20.11 -19.44
C LEU A 576 1.08 -19.06 -20.34
N GLU A 577 1.83 -18.43 -21.27
CA GLU A 577 1.31 -17.37 -22.16
C GLU A 577 0.07 -17.83 -22.96
N LYS A 578 -0.02 -19.11 -23.30
CA LYS A 578 -1.17 -19.67 -24.01
C LYS A 578 -2.51 -19.60 -23.25
N TYR A 579 -2.44 -19.41 -21.93
CA TYR A 579 -3.60 -19.26 -21.05
C TYR A 579 -3.83 -17.80 -20.61
N ASP A 580 -2.96 -16.88 -21.01
CA ASP A 580 -3.17 -15.48 -20.66
C ASP A 580 -4.49 -15.01 -21.28
N TYR A 581 -5.39 -14.52 -20.42
CA TYR A 581 -6.68 -13.94 -20.83
C TYR A 581 -6.45 -12.75 -21.76
N SER A 582 -5.47 -11.91 -21.45
CA SER A 582 -4.96 -10.91 -22.37
C SER A 582 -4.17 -11.63 -23.46
N ARG A 583 -4.85 -12.05 -24.53
CA ARG A 583 -4.18 -12.61 -25.70
C ARG A 583 -3.09 -11.64 -26.12
N ALA A 584 -1.83 -12.08 -25.96
CA ALA A 584 -0.68 -11.27 -26.30
C ALA A 584 -0.80 -10.85 -27.77
N ASP A 585 -1.29 -9.64 -27.97
CA ASP A 585 -1.26 -8.98 -29.27
C ASP A 585 0.23 -8.80 -29.61
N LYS A 586 0.68 -9.21 -30.79
CA LYS A 586 2.08 -9.12 -31.19
C LYS A 586 2.66 -7.71 -31.01
N ASP A 587 1.78 -6.71 -30.99
CA ASP A 587 2.11 -5.29 -30.84
C ASP A 587 1.91 -4.75 -29.39
N SER A 588 1.74 -5.63 -28.40
CA SER A 588 1.41 -5.20 -27.01
C SER A 588 2.45 -4.26 -26.43
N ALA A 589 3.74 -4.52 -26.70
CA ALA A 589 4.84 -3.71 -26.18
C ALA A 589 4.85 -2.28 -26.76
N ASP A 590 4.53 -2.12 -28.04
CA ASP A 590 4.41 -0.82 -28.67
C ASP A 590 3.18 -0.07 -28.16
N LYS A 591 2.03 -0.76 -28.00
CA LYS A 591 0.82 -0.18 -27.41
C LYS A 591 1.07 0.33 -26.02
N ASP A 592 1.76 -0.44 -25.18
CA ASP A 592 2.14 -0.07 -23.82
C ASP A 592 3.09 1.12 -23.80
N PHE A 593 4.05 1.18 -24.74
CA PHE A 593 4.94 2.33 -24.89
C PHE A 593 4.17 3.62 -25.17
N TYR A 594 3.26 3.63 -26.15
CA TYR A 594 2.47 4.81 -26.48
C TYR A 594 1.53 5.23 -25.34
N ARG A 595 0.85 4.29 -24.67
CA ARG A 595 0.00 4.56 -23.50
C ARG A 595 0.78 5.10 -22.32
N LYS A 596 2.00 4.56 -22.09
CA LYS A 596 2.90 5.02 -21.02
C LYS A 596 3.23 6.49 -21.18
N TYR A 597 3.64 6.93 -22.36
CA TYR A 597 3.97 8.35 -22.57
C TYR A 597 2.74 9.24 -22.64
N TYR A 598 1.63 8.77 -23.19
CA TYR A 598 0.35 9.47 -23.08
C TYR A 598 -0.02 9.73 -21.61
N THR A 599 0.12 8.73 -20.77
CA THR A 599 -0.11 8.90 -19.33
C THR A 599 0.83 9.95 -18.73
N ALA A 600 2.12 9.95 -19.10
CA ALA A 600 3.08 10.95 -18.63
C ALA A 600 2.70 12.38 -19.06
N PHE A 601 2.35 12.57 -20.32
CA PHE A 601 1.99 13.90 -20.85
C PHE A 601 0.74 14.46 -20.17
N THR A 602 -0.25 13.61 -19.92
CA THR A 602 -1.52 14.00 -19.29
C THR A 602 -1.41 14.22 -17.77
N ARG A 603 -0.20 14.14 -17.18
CA ARG A 603 0.04 14.57 -15.79
C ARG A 603 0.22 16.08 -15.67
N ALA A 604 0.58 16.77 -16.76
CA ALA A 604 0.80 18.20 -16.78
C ALA A 604 -0.52 18.98 -16.78
N LYS A 605 -0.58 20.02 -15.94
CA LYS A 605 -1.68 21.00 -15.93
C LYS A 605 -1.40 22.13 -16.90
N ASN A 606 -0.31 22.85 -16.68
CA ASN A 606 -0.01 24.11 -17.33
C ASN A 606 1.20 24.06 -18.25
N LEU A 607 2.21 23.22 -17.92
CA LEU A 607 3.44 23.15 -18.71
C LEU A 607 3.92 21.69 -18.88
N LEU A 608 4.07 21.28 -20.13
CA LEU A 608 4.71 20.02 -20.51
C LEU A 608 6.07 20.30 -21.15
N VAL A 609 7.13 19.78 -20.56
CA VAL A 609 8.50 19.88 -21.09
C VAL A 609 8.94 18.50 -21.58
N ILE A 610 9.22 18.34 -22.85
CA ILE A 610 9.73 17.09 -23.43
C ILE A 610 11.26 17.17 -23.49
N LEU A 611 11.92 16.26 -22.80
CA LEU A 611 13.37 16.13 -22.76
C LEU A 611 13.82 15.22 -23.91
N ASP A 612 14.45 15.84 -24.90
CA ASP A 612 14.83 15.18 -26.13
C ASP A 612 16.32 14.84 -26.16
N ASN A 613 16.60 13.53 -26.32
CA ASN A 613 17.94 12.98 -26.62
C ASN A 613 17.93 12.16 -27.92
N SER A 614 16.82 12.15 -28.63
CA SER A 614 16.52 11.15 -29.65
C SER A 614 17.23 11.42 -30.98
N ARG A 615 17.73 10.35 -31.59
CA ARG A 615 18.09 10.28 -33.00
C ARG A 615 17.02 9.55 -33.84
N ASP A 616 15.93 9.07 -33.23
CA ASP A 616 14.84 8.39 -33.91
C ASP A 616 13.97 9.42 -34.66
N GLN A 617 13.83 9.27 -35.97
CA GLN A 617 13.11 10.21 -36.84
C GLN A 617 11.64 10.39 -36.41
N ARG A 618 10.98 9.32 -35.97
CA ARG A 618 9.57 9.37 -35.50
C ARG A 618 9.37 10.28 -34.30
N LEU A 619 10.36 10.26 -33.39
CA LEU A 619 10.37 11.09 -32.20
C LEU A 619 10.85 12.52 -32.51
N VAL A 620 11.78 12.64 -33.47
CA VAL A 620 12.23 13.95 -33.98
C VAL A 620 11.07 14.70 -34.61
N ASP A 621 10.27 14.03 -35.45
CA ASP A 621 9.11 14.67 -36.12
C ASP A 621 8.06 15.10 -35.07
N PHE A 622 7.80 14.28 -34.06
CA PHE A 622 6.93 14.65 -32.95
C PHE A 622 7.51 15.84 -32.17
N ALA A 623 8.79 15.78 -31.80
CA ALA A 623 9.47 16.82 -31.03
C ALA A 623 9.66 18.12 -31.83
N ASN A 624 9.89 18.04 -33.14
CA ASN A 624 10.01 19.21 -34.02
C ASN A 624 8.68 19.98 -34.15
N SER A 625 7.56 19.34 -33.80
CA SER A 625 6.26 20.02 -33.76
C SER A 625 6.04 20.86 -32.51
N LEU A 626 6.99 20.87 -31.57
CA LEU A 626 6.92 21.57 -30.30
C LEU A 626 7.79 22.84 -30.32
N ASP A 627 7.29 23.91 -29.72
CA ASP A 627 7.98 25.19 -29.69
C ASP A 627 9.19 25.25 -28.72
N ASN A 628 10.10 26.15 -28.95
CA ASN A 628 11.35 26.31 -28.19
C ASN A 628 11.18 27.13 -26.88
N THR A 629 12.14 27.00 -25.97
CA THR A 629 12.22 27.53 -24.59
C THR A 629 12.11 29.06 -24.42
N SER A 630 12.03 29.84 -25.48
CA SER A 630 12.14 31.33 -25.41
C SER A 630 10.95 32.07 -24.76
N LYS A 631 9.86 31.34 -24.44
CA LYS A 631 8.59 31.97 -23.99
C LYS A 631 8.10 31.55 -22.60
N LEU A 632 8.97 30.94 -21.78
CA LEU A 632 8.60 30.47 -20.44
C LEU A 632 8.15 31.60 -19.47
N SER A 633 8.64 32.81 -19.68
CA SER A 633 8.27 33.97 -18.86
C SER A 633 6.80 34.40 -19.01
N THR A 634 6.13 33.98 -20.10
CA THR A 634 4.75 34.39 -20.40
C THR A 634 3.70 33.37 -19.94
N ILE A 635 4.12 32.24 -19.33
CA ILE A 635 3.18 31.22 -18.85
C ILE A 635 2.57 31.71 -17.53
N ASP A 636 1.24 31.69 -17.47
CA ASP A 636 0.52 31.95 -16.22
C ASP A 636 0.58 30.72 -15.33
N LEU A 637 1.41 30.77 -14.30
CA LEU A 637 1.59 29.72 -13.29
C LEU A 637 1.33 30.35 -11.92
N GLN A 638 0.57 29.66 -11.08
CA GLN A 638 0.22 30.12 -9.75
C GLN A 638 0.66 29.14 -8.67
N LYS A 639 1.12 29.68 -7.54
CA LYS A 639 1.39 28.89 -6.33
C LYS A 639 0.06 28.33 -5.80
N ILE A 640 0.00 27.02 -5.64
CA ILE A 640 -1.16 26.36 -5.08
C ILE A 640 -0.98 26.22 -3.57
N ASN A 641 -1.98 26.71 -2.82
CA ASN A 641 -2.10 26.34 -1.42
C ASN A 641 -2.70 24.93 -1.35
N VAL A 642 -1.93 24.01 -0.79
CA VAL A 642 -2.37 22.61 -0.69
C VAL A 642 -3.08 22.42 0.63
N GLU A 643 -4.33 21.96 0.57
CA GLU A 643 -5.03 21.46 1.73
C GLU A 643 -4.40 20.11 2.14
N ILE A 644 -3.83 20.08 3.34
CA ILE A 644 -3.31 18.84 3.92
C ILE A 644 -4.52 18.02 4.41
N PRO A 645 -4.67 16.76 3.99
CA PRO A 645 -5.77 15.92 4.47
C PRO A 645 -5.75 15.80 5.99
N LYS A 646 -6.91 15.85 6.62
CA LYS A 646 -7.03 15.63 8.07
C LYS A 646 -6.47 14.26 8.43
N PRO A 647 -5.55 14.17 9.39
CA PRO A 647 -5.02 12.89 9.82
C PRO A 647 -6.06 12.10 10.62
N ILE A 648 -5.96 10.78 10.55
CA ILE A 648 -6.83 9.87 11.30
C ILE A 648 -6.11 9.48 12.59
N LEU A 649 -6.77 9.67 13.72
CA LEU A 649 -6.29 9.27 15.04
C LEU A 649 -7.24 8.25 15.67
N SER A 650 -6.69 7.27 16.38
CA SER A 650 -7.45 6.38 17.24
C SER A 650 -7.09 6.57 18.71
N PHE A 651 -7.97 6.16 19.62
CA PHE A 651 -7.69 6.28 21.05
C PHE A 651 -6.47 5.42 21.41
N THR A 652 -6.52 4.13 21.13
CA THR A 652 -5.49 3.15 21.59
C THR A 652 -4.14 3.33 20.94
N THR A 653 -4.09 3.66 19.65
CA THR A 653 -2.82 3.74 18.93
C THR A 653 -2.21 5.13 18.91
N ASP A 654 -3.01 6.18 19.12
CA ASP A 654 -2.55 7.55 19.02
C ASP A 654 -2.69 8.30 20.35
N ILE A 655 -3.92 8.48 20.86
CA ILE A 655 -4.20 9.30 22.03
C ILE A 655 -3.53 8.69 23.29
N GLU A 656 -3.79 7.42 23.57
CA GLU A 656 -3.23 6.72 24.73
C GLU A 656 -1.70 6.63 24.68
N VAL A 657 -1.15 6.31 23.50
CA VAL A 657 0.31 6.22 23.33
C VAL A 657 0.97 7.57 23.56
N TYR A 658 0.37 8.66 23.07
CA TYR A 658 0.87 10.02 23.29
C TYR A 658 0.77 10.42 24.77
N GLU A 659 -0.38 10.18 25.45
CA GLU A 659 -0.55 10.45 26.88
C GLU A 659 0.43 9.66 27.74
N SER A 660 0.72 8.41 27.36
CA SER A 660 1.68 7.57 28.07
C SER A 660 3.11 8.12 27.94
N CYS A 661 3.50 8.47 26.70
CA CYS A 661 4.80 9.05 26.41
C CYS A 661 4.83 9.66 25.00
N PRO A 662 4.91 11.01 24.88
CA PRO A 662 5.04 11.69 23.57
C PRO A 662 6.22 11.18 22.75
N LEU A 663 7.37 10.91 23.39
CA LEU A 663 8.54 10.40 22.70
C LEU A 663 8.33 8.99 22.13
N LYS A 664 7.62 8.12 22.84
CA LYS A 664 7.21 6.79 22.32
C LYS A 664 6.30 6.96 21.10
N TYR A 665 5.36 7.90 21.14
CA TYR A 665 4.49 8.23 20.02
C TYR A 665 5.31 8.68 18.77
N LYS A 666 6.31 9.56 18.95
CA LYS A 666 7.24 9.96 17.87
C LYS A 666 7.79 8.73 17.13
N PHE A 667 8.37 7.79 17.85
CA PHE A 667 9.02 6.64 17.25
C PHE A 667 8.03 5.66 16.61
N ILE A 668 6.98 5.29 17.34
CA ILE A 668 6.06 4.24 16.90
C ILE A 668 5.11 4.75 15.78
N ARG A 669 4.55 5.95 15.94
CA ARG A 669 3.48 6.46 15.05
C ARG A 669 4.03 7.37 13.95
N LYS A 670 4.87 8.34 14.27
CA LYS A 670 5.41 9.28 13.27
C LYS A 670 6.53 8.68 12.42
N LEU A 671 7.34 7.79 13.01
CA LEU A 671 8.53 7.20 12.38
C LEU A 671 8.37 5.70 12.06
N ASN A 672 7.23 5.08 12.40
CA ASN A 672 6.86 3.69 12.11
C ASN A 672 7.85 2.63 12.63
N TYR A 673 8.45 2.83 13.84
CA TYR A 673 9.27 1.83 14.47
C TYR A 673 8.40 0.63 14.87
N LYS A 674 8.82 -0.57 14.50
CA LYS A 674 8.07 -1.80 14.76
C LYS A 674 8.50 -2.43 16.08
N LEU A 675 7.62 -2.41 17.07
CA LEU A 675 7.88 -3.06 18.33
C LEU A 675 7.76 -4.59 18.20
N PRO A 676 8.62 -5.36 18.92
CA PRO A 676 8.45 -6.80 19.01
C PRO A 676 7.07 -7.15 19.60
N LYS A 677 6.37 -8.09 18.99
CA LYS A 677 5.08 -8.56 19.52
C LYS A 677 5.30 -9.41 20.77
N SER A 678 4.59 -9.10 21.85
CA SER A 678 4.59 -9.97 23.04
C SER A 678 3.70 -11.20 22.80
N LYS A 679 4.03 -12.32 23.46
CA LYS A 679 3.18 -13.52 23.42
C LYS A 679 1.76 -13.25 23.96
N SER A 680 1.64 -12.35 24.93
CA SER A 680 0.34 -11.94 25.50
C SER A 680 -0.51 -11.17 24.49
N LEU A 681 0.09 -10.32 23.65
CA LEU A 681 -0.62 -9.60 22.60
C LEU A 681 -1.18 -10.57 21.55
N ILE A 682 -0.38 -11.55 21.12
CA ILE A 682 -0.83 -12.58 20.15
C ILE A 682 -1.96 -13.40 20.75
N LEU A 683 -1.83 -13.82 22.02
CA LEU A 683 -2.86 -14.57 22.72
C LEU A 683 -4.17 -13.78 22.80
N GLY A 684 -4.09 -12.51 23.19
CA GLY A 684 -5.24 -11.63 23.28
C GLY A 684 -5.97 -11.50 21.94
N THR A 685 -5.24 -11.20 20.86
CA THR A 685 -5.81 -11.09 19.52
C THR A 685 -6.53 -12.37 19.10
N ASN A 686 -5.96 -13.54 19.39
CA ASN A 686 -6.57 -14.81 19.04
C ASN A 686 -7.84 -15.10 19.86
N ILE A 687 -7.87 -14.75 21.16
CA ILE A 687 -9.06 -14.89 22.01
C ILE A 687 -10.20 -13.99 21.52
N HIS A 688 -9.90 -12.73 21.18
CA HIS A 688 -10.90 -11.83 20.57
C HIS A 688 -11.50 -12.42 19.30
N ALA A 689 -10.64 -12.88 18.37
CA ALA A 689 -11.11 -13.50 17.13
C ALA A 689 -12.00 -14.75 17.35
N LEU A 690 -11.69 -15.56 18.36
CA LEU A 690 -12.51 -16.73 18.70
C LEU A 690 -13.85 -16.32 19.33
N ALA A 691 -13.85 -15.35 20.25
CA ALA A 691 -15.07 -14.84 20.89
C ALA A 691 -16.02 -14.20 19.85
N GLU A 692 -15.47 -13.38 18.96
CA GLU A 692 -16.19 -12.79 17.83
C GLU A 692 -16.81 -13.85 16.93
N TYR A 693 -16.02 -14.83 16.53
CA TYR A 693 -16.51 -15.94 15.68
C TYR A 693 -17.70 -16.66 16.33
N ILE A 694 -17.61 -17.01 17.61
CA ILE A 694 -18.67 -17.70 18.34
C ILE A 694 -19.91 -16.83 18.48
N GLY A 695 -19.74 -15.52 18.74
CA GLY A 695 -20.86 -14.60 18.91
C GLY A 695 -21.67 -14.32 17.65
N LEU A 696 -21.05 -14.37 16.47
CA LEU A 696 -21.71 -13.97 15.21
C LEU A 696 -22.23 -15.14 14.37
N HIS A 697 -21.68 -16.35 14.53
CA HIS A 697 -22.01 -17.47 13.66
C HIS A 697 -23.08 -18.37 14.26
N LYS A 698 -24.22 -18.50 13.55
CA LYS A 698 -25.33 -19.40 13.93
C LYS A 698 -24.97 -20.89 13.80
N TYR A 699 -24.02 -21.23 12.94
CA TYR A 699 -23.57 -22.60 12.70
C TYR A 699 -22.05 -22.65 12.86
N ILE A 700 -21.62 -23.25 13.97
CA ILE A 700 -20.20 -23.42 14.33
C ILE A 700 -19.78 -24.85 14.07
N ASP A 701 -18.65 -25.07 13.41
CA ASP A 701 -18.01 -26.38 13.35
C ASP A 701 -17.37 -26.69 14.71
N GLU A 702 -18.14 -27.30 15.58
CA GLU A 702 -17.73 -27.63 16.96
C GLU A 702 -16.49 -28.51 17.02
N HIS A 703 -16.30 -29.42 16.07
CA HIS A 703 -15.13 -30.31 16.06
C HIS A 703 -13.85 -29.48 15.84
N LYS A 704 -13.83 -28.65 14.82
CA LYS A 704 -12.69 -27.77 14.51
C LYS A 704 -12.45 -26.70 15.57
N LEU A 705 -13.53 -26.14 16.15
CA LEU A 705 -13.41 -25.18 17.23
C LEU A 705 -12.73 -25.82 18.44
N ASN A 706 -13.14 -27.03 18.83
CA ASN A 706 -12.54 -27.76 19.93
C ASN A 706 -11.07 -28.14 19.67
N GLU A 707 -10.71 -28.49 18.42
CA GLU A 707 -9.30 -28.67 18.04
C GLU A 707 -8.47 -27.41 18.27
N ILE A 708 -8.96 -26.25 17.86
CA ILE A 708 -8.28 -24.96 18.04
C ILE A 708 -8.17 -24.62 19.52
N ILE A 709 -9.25 -24.75 20.28
CA ILE A 709 -9.30 -24.47 21.72
C ILE A 709 -8.31 -25.35 22.47
N ALA A 710 -8.19 -26.62 22.11
CA ALA A 710 -7.28 -27.56 22.72
C ALA A 710 -5.79 -27.22 22.53
N THR A 711 -5.44 -26.35 21.57
CA THR A 711 -4.04 -25.94 21.36
C THR A 711 -3.48 -25.08 22.50
N ASN A 712 -4.35 -24.44 23.31
CA ASN A 712 -3.93 -23.57 24.38
C ASN A 712 -5.00 -23.49 25.50
N ASN A 713 -4.61 -23.83 26.72
CA ASN A 713 -5.51 -23.76 27.90
C ASN A 713 -6.15 -22.38 28.13
N ALA A 714 -5.48 -21.30 27.75
CA ALA A 714 -6.05 -19.97 27.85
C ALA A 714 -7.23 -19.77 26.89
N TYR A 715 -7.23 -20.40 25.70
CA TYR A 715 -8.34 -20.36 24.79
C TYR A 715 -9.55 -21.10 25.38
N SER A 716 -9.34 -22.34 25.90
CA SER A 716 -10.41 -23.11 26.55
C SER A 716 -11.13 -22.30 27.60
N LYS A 717 -10.37 -21.77 28.58
CA LYS A 717 -10.95 -21.01 29.69
C LYS A 717 -11.71 -19.77 29.22
N ALA A 718 -11.14 -18.99 28.30
CA ALA A 718 -11.75 -17.77 27.80
C ALA A 718 -13.05 -18.08 27.04
N ILE A 719 -13.04 -19.09 26.16
CA ILE A 719 -14.18 -19.44 25.35
C ILE A 719 -15.29 -20.10 26.16
N ASP A 720 -14.94 -20.94 27.15
CA ASP A 720 -15.94 -21.51 28.08
C ASP A 720 -16.66 -20.41 28.89
N ASN A 721 -15.94 -19.41 29.36
CA ASN A 721 -16.50 -18.25 30.05
C ASN A 721 -17.42 -17.44 29.13
N PHE A 722 -17.00 -17.20 27.89
CA PHE A 722 -17.79 -16.45 26.91
C PHE A 722 -19.09 -17.17 26.57
N ARG A 723 -19.04 -18.48 26.29
CA ARG A 723 -20.23 -19.31 26.02
C ARG A 723 -21.19 -19.36 27.20
N LYS A 724 -20.64 -19.52 28.41
CA LYS A 724 -21.44 -19.56 29.65
C LYS A 724 -22.27 -18.30 29.87
N ARG A 725 -21.74 -17.14 29.47
CA ARG A 725 -22.42 -15.85 29.56
C ARG A 725 -23.55 -15.69 28.56
N ASN A 726 -23.46 -16.36 27.41
CA ASN A 726 -24.49 -16.36 26.36
C ASN A 726 -25.01 -14.93 26.04
N PHE A 727 -24.08 -14.03 25.68
CA PHE A 727 -24.45 -12.67 25.32
C PHE A 727 -25.28 -12.66 24.04
N ASP A 728 -26.37 -11.92 24.03
CA ASP A 728 -27.14 -11.64 22.82
C ASP A 728 -26.42 -10.51 22.05
N LEU A 729 -25.77 -10.88 20.94
CA LEU A 729 -24.92 -9.98 20.14
C LEU A 729 -25.64 -9.51 18.88
N SER A 730 -25.69 -8.18 18.72
CA SER A 730 -26.20 -7.53 17.52
C SER A 730 -25.10 -7.40 16.46
N LEU A 731 -23.93 -6.87 16.84
CA LEU A 731 -22.83 -6.55 15.93
C LEU A 731 -21.48 -6.74 16.62
N SER A 732 -20.40 -6.95 15.83
CA SER A 732 -19.02 -6.98 16.34
C SER A 732 -18.06 -6.27 15.39
N GLU A 733 -16.87 -5.89 15.90
CA GLU A 733 -15.76 -5.29 15.16
C GLU A 733 -16.21 -4.10 14.30
N ILE A 734 -17.02 -3.19 14.87
CA ILE A 734 -17.51 -2.02 14.16
C ILE A 734 -16.49 -0.90 14.26
N ASN A 735 -16.06 -0.41 13.13
CA ASN A 735 -15.18 0.75 13.05
C ASN A 735 -16.02 2.01 12.87
N TYR A 736 -16.06 2.87 13.90
CA TYR A 736 -16.68 4.18 13.81
C TYR A 736 -15.64 5.28 13.64
N LYS A 737 -15.99 6.29 12.82
CA LYS A 737 -15.16 7.48 12.56
C LYS A 737 -16.00 8.74 12.71
N VAL A 738 -15.36 9.77 13.24
CA VAL A 738 -16.00 11.09 13.44
C VAL A 738 -15.05 12.16 12.92
N ASP A 739 -15.57 13.01 12.03
CA ASP A 739 -14.86 14.18 11.53
C ASP A 739 -14.85 15.30 12.58
N ARG A 740 -13.65 15.59 13.12
CA ARG A 740 -13.39 16.70 14.02
C ARG A 740 -12.80 17.88 13.26
N ASP A 741 -12.64 19.04 13.91
CA ASP A 741 -12.21 20.28 13.25
C ASP A 741 -10.92 20.13 12.41
N PHE A 742 -9.91 19.42 12.93
CA PHE A 742 -8.59 19.28 12.29
C PHE A 742 -8.10 17.84 12.17
N TYR A 743 -8.87 16.83 12.63
CA TYR A 743 -8.56 15.41 12.53
C TYR A 743 -9.82 14.55 12.39
N ILE A 744 -9.65 13.27 12.11
CA ILE A 744 -10.70 12.27 12.13
C ILE A 744 -10.43 11.34 13.31
N LEU A 745 -11.38 11.24 14.27
CA LEU A 745 -11.30 10.26 15.35
C LEU A 745 -11.88 8.93 14.88
N GLN A 746 -11.17 7.81 15.10
CA GLN A 746 -11.66 6.47 14.77
C GLN A 746 -11.51 5.50 15.94
N GLY A 747 -12.33 4.45 15.96
CA GLY A 747 -12.22 3.35 16.92
C GLY A 747 -13.00 2.12 16.49
N ASN A 748 -12.45 0.95 16.80
CA ASN A 748 -13.10 -0.33 16.61
C ASN A 748 -13.76 -0.74 17.91
N ILE A 749 -15.07 -1.02 17.86
CA ILE A 749 -15.86 -1.48 19.00
C ILE A 749 -15.97 -2.99 18.89
N ASP A 750 -15.52 -3.71 19.93
CA ASP A 750 -15.48 -5.17 19.91
C ASP A 750 -16.87 -5.78 19.73
N LEU A 751 -17.80 -5.41 20.59
CA LEU A 751 -19.15 -6.00 20.59
C LEU A 751 -20.23 -4.95 20.86
N ILE A 752 -21.36 -5.05 20.14
CA ILE A 752 -22.61 -4.36 20.46
C ILE A 752 -23.67 -5.42 20.78
N LEU A 753 -24.30 -5.27 21.93
CA LEU A 753 -25.34 -6.17 22.42
C LEU A 753 -26.71 -5.80 21.80
N ASP A 754 -27.67 -6.73 21.82
CA ASP A 754 -29.02 -6.51 21.28
C ASP A 754 -29.79 -5.39 21.97
N ASP A 755 -29.49 -5.08 23.26
CA ASP A 755 -30.02 -3.96 23.98
C ASP A 755 -29.39 -2.60 23.63
N GLY A 756 -28.43 -2.59 22.69
CA GLY A 756 -27.68 -1.41 22.28
C GLY A 756 -26.50 -1.07 23.16
N SER A 757 -26.21 -1.82 24.22
CA SER A 757 -25.01 -1.62 25.05
C SER A 757 -23.74 -1.99 24.31
N ILE A 758 -22.61 -1.34 24.63
CA ILE A 758 -21.30 -1.69 24.05
C ILE A 758 -20.45 -2.43 25.08
N MET A 759 -19.70 -3.41 24.58
CA MET A 759 -18.79 -4.23 25.38
C MET A 759 -17.42 -4.32 24.74
N ASP A 760 -16.38 -4.04 25.52
CA ASP A 760 -14.99 -4.12 25.10
C ASP A 760 -14.33 -5.31 25.81
N LEU A 761 -13.80 -6.24 25.04
CA LEU A 761 -13.19 -7.47 25.53
C LEU A 761 -11.74 -7.21 25.99
N LYS A 762 -11.38 -7.77 27.13
CA LYS A 762 -10.04 -7.66 27.69
C LYS A 762 -9.50 -9.02 28.09
N THR A 763 -8.21 -9.24 27.81
CA THR A 763 -7.47 -10.43 28.21
C THR A 763 -6.43 -10.07 29.27
N GLY A 764 -6.07 -11.03 30.13
CA GLY A 764 -5.04 -10.86 31.16
C GLY A 764 -5.53 -10.17 32.43
N SER A 765 -4.57 -9.70 33.24
CA SER A 765 -4.80 -9.01 34.52
C SER A 765 -4.66 -7.50 34.35
N TYR A 766 -5.35 -6.75 35.17
CA TYR A 766 -5.27 -5.29 35.21
C TYR A 766 -4.95 -4.81 36.65
N ASP A 767 -4.27 -3.69 36.73
CA ASP A 767 -4.17 -2.83 37.91
C ASP A 767 -5.10 -1.60 37.76
N GLN A 768 -5.15 -0.76 38.78
CA GLN A 768 -6.03 0.42 38.78
C GLN A 768 -5.69 1.39 37.62
N GLU A 769 -4.42 1.58 37.30
CA GLU A 769 -4.00 2.48 36.21
C GLU A 769 -4.45 1.95 34.84
N THR A 770 -4.28 0.66 34.61
CA THR A 770 -4.71 -0.02 33.38
C THR A 770 -6.22 0.01 33.25
N LEU A 771 -6.95 -0.20 34.34
CA LEU A 771 -8.42 -0.11 34.36
C LEU A 771 -8.90 1.28 33.95
N GLU A 772 -8.28 2.35 34.44
CA GLU A 772 -8.64 3.73 34.06
C GLU A 772 -8.36 4.00 32.59
N LYS A 773 -7.31 3.43 32.01
CA LYS A 773 -7.05 3.52 30.57
C LYS A 773 -8.15 2.84 29.75
N TYR A 774 -8.60 1.64 30.15
CA TYR A 774 -9.69 0.92 29.49
C TYR A 774 -11.03 1.66 29.60
N LYS A 775 -11.31 2.28 30.75
CA LYS A 775 -12.50 3.13 30.89
C LYS A 775 -12.48 4.31 29.92
N LYS A 776 -11.37 5.03 29.81
CA LYS A 776 -11.22 6.14 28.85
C LYS A 776 -11.44 5.67 27.39
N GLN A 777 -10.90 4.50 27.04
CA GLN A 777 -11.11 3.88 25.73
C GLN A 777 -12.60 3.66 25.46
N LEU A 778 -13.29 3.02 26.40
CA LEU A 778 -14.70 2.67 26.26
C LEU A 778 -15.60 3.92 26.23
N ILE A 779 -15.28 4.97 26.99
CA ILE A 779 -15.96 6.26 26.92
C ILE A 779 -15.74 6.93 25.55
N THR A 780 -14.52 6.82 24.98
CA THR A 780 -14.25 7.28 23.61
C THR A 780 -15.11 6.54 22.60
N TYR A 781 -15.28 5.24 22.76
CA TYR A 781 -16.16 4.43 21.91
C TYR A 781 -17.63 4.84 22.04
N LYS A 782 -18.09 5.19 23.26
CA LYS A 782 -19.43 5.78 23.45
C LYS A 782 -19.59 7.05 22.60
N TYR A 783 -18.63 8.00 22.66
CA TYR A 783 -18.71 9.21 21.84
C TYR A 783 -18.74 8.89 20.34
N LEU A 784 -17.91 7.93 19.90
CA LEU A 784 -17.94 7.48 18.51
C LEU A 784 -19.32 6.94 18.14
N CYS A 785 -19.96 6.13 19.00
CA CYS A 785 -21.32 5.63 18.80
C CYS A 785 -22.34 6.78 18.73
N GLU A 786 -22.32 7.70 19.69
CA GLU A 786 -23.29 8.81 19.77
C GLU A 786 -23.23 9.74 18.54
N PHE A 787 -22.02 10.03 18.04
CA PHE A 787 -21.84 10.81 16.82
C PHE A 787 -22.31 10.08 15.55
N ASN A 788 -22.48 8.77 15.62
CA ASN A 788 -22.97 7.92 14.56
C ASN A 788 -24.42 7.43 14.81
N ASP A 789 -25.20 8.23 15.55
CA ASP A 789 -26.63 8.02 15.88
C ASP A 789 -26.91 6.67 16.61
N HIS A 790 -25.89 6.05 17.20
CA HIS A 790 -26.01 4.89 18.09
C HIS A 790 -25.80 5.34 19.54
N PHE A 791 -26.82 5.25 20.40
CA PHE A 791 -26.78 5.71 21.79
C PHE A 791 -26.67 4.49 22.72
N PRO A 792 -25.47 4.13 23.20
CA PRO A 792 -25.28 2.95 24.04
C PRO A 792 -26.04 3.07 25.34
N ASN A 793 -26.83 2.05 25.70
CA ASN A 793 -27.54 2.01 26.98
C ASN A 793 -26.57 1.91 28.16
N LYS A 794 -25.59 0.99 28.04
CA LYS A 794 -24.55 0.75 29.05
C LYS A 794 -23.21 0.47 28.41
N LEU A 795 -22.18 0.62 29.23
CA LEU A 795 -20.77 0.42 28.83
C LEU A 795 -20.16 -0.69 29.67
N TYR A 796 -19.61 -1.73 29.03
CA TYR A 796 -19.06 -2.89 29.71
C TYR A 796 -17.61 -3.17 29.31
N LEU A 797 -16.76 -3.41 30.31
CA LEU A 797 -15.46 -4.08 30.13
C LEU A 797 -15.61 -5.55 30.54
N TYR A 798 -15.31 -6.48 29.65
CA TYR A 798 -15.40 -7.90 29.95
C TYR A 798 -13.99 -8.55 29.94
N PHE A 799 -13.52 -8.91 31.15
CA PHE A 799 -12.27 -9.64 31.32
C PHE A 799 -12.52 -11.14 31.14
N ILE A 800 -12.42 -11.59 29.90
CA ILE A 800 -12.91 -12.89 29.41
C ILE A 800 -12.23 -14.08 30.12
N GLU A 801 -10.92 -14.03 30.41
CA GLU A 801 -10.22 -15.11 31.12
C GLU A 801 -10.62 -15.23 32.60
N LYS A 802 -11.11 -14.12 33.19
CA LYS A 802 -11.55 -14.06 34.62
C LYS A 802 -13.05 -14.17 34.80
N ASP A 803 -13.81 -14.19 33.71
CA ASP A 803 -15.27 -14.13 33.68
C ASP A 803 -15.82 -12.94 34.49
N GLN A 804 -15.17 -11.78 34.38
CA GLN A 804 -15.53 -10.56 35.11
C GLN A 804 -16.04 -9.47 34.20
N VAL A 805 -17.27 -9.03 34.41
CA VAL A 805 -17.85 -7.88 33.72
C VAL A 805 -17.84 -6.67 34.66
N ILE A 806 -17.37 -5.53 34.18
CA ILE A 806 -17.35 -4.26 34.88
C ILE A 806 -18.19 -3.27 34.10
N GLU A 807 -19.25 -2.73 34.72
CA GLU A 807 -20.02 -1.62 34.17
C GLU A 807 -19.26 -0.31 34.41
N VAL A 808 -19.11 0.51 33.38
CA VAL A 808 -18.38 1.78 33.44
C VAL A 808 -19.36 2.95 33.47
N SER A 809 -19.26 3.79 34.52
CA SER A 809 -20.03 5.04 34.60
C SER A 809 -19.49 6.10 33.64
N GLN A 810 -20.36 6.98 33.14
CA GLN A 810 -20.10 7.87 32.01
C GLN A 810 -19.40 9.20 32.36
N GLU A 811 -18.99 9.44 33.61
CA GLU A 811 -18.84 10.81 34.14
C GLU A 811 -17.46 11.47 34.06
N ASP A 812 -16.34 10.72 33.73
CA ASP A 812 -14.98 11.26 34.00
C ASP A 812 -14.11 11.65 32.81
N PHE A 813 -14.53 11.45 31.57
CA PHE A 813 -13.70 11.73 30.39
C PHE A 813 -14.51 12.33 29.25
N SER A 814 -14.13 13.54 28.76
CA SER A 814 -14.88 14.27 27.74
C SER A 814 -14.17 14.27 26.38
N ILE A 815 -14.96 14.47 25.32
CA ILE A 815 -14.44 14.56 23.95
C ILE A 815 -13.49 15.76 23.77
N GLU A 816 -13.72 16.86 24.51
CA GLU A 816 -12.85 18.04 24.46
C GLU A 816 -11.45 17.74 25.00
N LYS A 817 -11.31 16.80 25.94
CA LYS A 817 -9.98 16.32 26.37
C LYS A 817 -9.26 15.59 25.25
N ILE A 818 -9.98 14.79 24.45
CA ILE A 818 -9.43 14.09 23.27
C ILE A 818 -8.98 15.13 22.25
N ASP A 819 -9.80 16.16 21.95
CA ASP A 819 -9.46 17.25 21.03
C ASP A 819 -8.21 18.01 21.49
N GLN A 820 -8.07 18.28 22.78
CA GLN A 820 -6.88 18.94 23.34
C GLN A 820 -5.61 18.09 23.18
N ILE A 821 -5.70 16.78 23.38
CA ILE A 821 -4.56 15.87 23.16
C ILE A 821 -4.23 15.77 21.68
N ALA A 822 -5.25 15.62 20.83
CA ALA A 822 -5.09 15.60 19.38
C ALA A 822 -4.39 16.88 18.89
N LYS A 823 -4.77 18.05 19.40
CA LYS A 823 -4.13 19.33 19.08
C LYS A 823 -2.64 19.31 19.45
N LYS A 824 -2.29 18.83 20.66
CA LYS A 824 -0.89 18.69 21.08
C LYS A 824 -0.10 17.76 20.14
N ILE A 825 -0.68 16.64 19.68
CA ILE A 825 -0.05 15.71 18.74
C ILE A 825 0.36 16.41 17.43
N PHE A 826 -0.40 17.42 16.98
CA PHE A 826 -0.12 18.13 15.74
C PHE A 826 0.79 19.35 15.91
N GLU A 827 0.66 20.05 17.00
CA GLU A 827 1.45 21.27 17.25
C GLU A 827 2.85 20.97 17.79
N GLU A 828 3.08 19.73 18.33
CA GLU A 828 4.34 19.40 18.98
C GLU A 828 5.42 18.95 17.99
N ASN A 829 6.50 19.74 17.93
CA ASN A 829 7.72 19.43 17.17
C ASN A 829 8.83 18.81 18.03
N ILE A 830 8.70 18.88 19.39
CA ILE A 830 9.66 18.37 20.35
C ILE A 830 8.95 17.42 21.30
N TYR A 831 9.10 16.12 21.05
CA TYR A 831 8.48 15.06 21.85
C TYR A 831 9.31 14.75 23.10
N LYS A 832 8.76 15.04 24.26
CA LYS A 832 9.43 14.79 25.55
C LYS A 832 9.23 13.34 26.03
N LYS A 833 10.22 12.80 26.74
CA LYS A 833 10.06 11.54 27.45
C LYS A 833 9.12 11.72 28.65
N THR A 834 8.40 10.67 29.03
CA THR A 834 7.57 10.65 30.23
C THR A 834 8.44 10.50 31.49
N ASP A 835 7.98 11.08 32.60
CA ASP A 835 8.56 10.86 33.92
C ASP A 835 8.02 9.60 34.64
N LYS A 836 7.03 8.93 34.05
CA LYS A 836 6.40 7.73 34.57
C LYS A 836 7.29 6.50 34.36
N ARG A 837 8.03 6.07 35.39
CA ARG A 837 8.95 4.91 35.32
C ARG A 837 8.26 3.60 34.98
N VAL A 838 6.99 3.42 35.34
CA VAL A 838 6.21 2.20 35.06
C VAL A 838 6.04 2.00 33.55
N GLU A 839 5.75 3.06 32.80
CA GLU A 839 5.61 3.02 31.35
C GLU A 839 6.92 2.64 30.63
N CYS A 840 8.06 2.95 31.23
CA CYS A 840 9.37 2.66 30.68
C CYS A 840 9.79 1.19 30.83
N LYS A 841 9.21 0.44 31.78
CA LYS A 841 9.65 -0.94 32.15
C LYS A 841 9.65 -1.87 30.91
N TYR A 842 8.60 -1.81 30.11
CA TYR A 842 8.41 -2.65 28.92
C TYR A 842 8.61 -1.90 27.59
N CYS A 843 9.01 -0.63 27.65
CA CYS A 843 9.24 0.16 26.45
C CYS A 843 10.58 -0.20 25.79
N PRO A 844 10.64 -0.66 24.53
CA PRO A 844 11.89 -0.94 23.84
C PRO A 844 12.78 0.30 23.70
N MET A 845 12.18 1.50 23.63
CA MET A 845 12.92 2.77 23.53
C MET A 845 13.58 3.20 24.86
N LYS A 846 13.39 2.46 25.95
CA LYS A 846 14.02 2.80 27.25
C LYS A 846 15.54 2.95 27.16
N TYR A 847 16.18 2.15 26.32
CA TYR A 847 17.64 2.20 26.13
C TYR A 847 18.09 3.51 25.47
N TYR A 848 17.29 4.04 24.54
CA TYR A 848 17.51 5.39 24.03
C TYR A 848 17.26 6.47 25.08
N CYS A 849 16.16 6.37 25.86
CA CYS A 849 15.77 7.38 26.84
C CYS A 849 16.70 7.49 28.06
N HIS A 850 17.36 6.40 28.44
CA HIS A 850 18.21 6.28 29.62
C HIS A 850 19.69 6.16 29.23
N ARG A 851 20.10 6.81 28.15
CA ARG A 851 21.52 7.01 27.84
C ARG A 851 22.16 7.83 28.97
N ASN A 852 23.23 7.36 29.54
CA ASN A 852 24.03 8.09 30.52
C ASN A 852 24.89 9.14 29.84
#